data_9e7dd08fbb0ea9276150b0994ee14959
#
_entry.id   9e7dd08fbb0ea9276150b0994ee14959
#
_cell.length_a   1.000
_cell.length_b   1.000
_cell.length_c   1.000
_cell.angle_alpha   90.00
_cell.angle_beta   90.00
_cell.angle_gamma   90.00
#
_symmetry.space_group_name_H-M   'P 1'
#
loop_
_entity.id
_entity.type
_entity.pdbx_description
1 polymer ?
#
loop_
_entity_poly.entity_id
_entity_poly.type
_entity_poly.pdbx_seq_one_letter_code
_entity_poly.pdbx_strand_id
1 'polypeptide(L)'
;MSSKEGDAENNTENGDGIYDFKDNKTTGTVTITKKWDDGLTNAEREIPDMYLSTEKPSKSTKGYTITFHGNGLKFADGTDENMVVYSSSGQIVEGSYKEAVGTGVAWYANKECTQKVEISDDGVPQVELTGDLDLWAKEMTFEIKGYTDDYQKKYNDFNYLIPDTVTEVIFTDGAKPKTKEVIDVDADGDSGVVAWLNDSAGTVMKVSTQIPGMKVQAATDSGNMFFNRSKLQKIDLKMLDTQNVTGMGGMFNGCSGLTSLDLTPLDTQNVTDMGSMFANCRGLTSLDLTPLDTKKVIDMVGIFNGCRGLTSLDLTPLDTKNVTDMNNMFANCRGLTSLDLTPLNTQNVTNMRHMFSNCSGLTSLDLTPLDTSKATSMEAIFYNCRGLTSLDLTSLDTKNVTSMRNMFSDCFGLTSLDLMPLDTESVTDMSSMFFNCRGLTGLDLTSLNTSNVKSMEYMFYDCSGLTSLNLTPLNTSKVTSMYQMFGDCSALTSLDLAPLNTQNVTNMDGMFSGCSGLTSLDLTPLNTKNVTNMGSMFCNCRGLTSLDLSPLDTRRVTDMWDMFSGCSGLTSLDLTPLDTSKVTNMNSMFSVCSDLTSLTTGTSFKFVGTDYRLSGTWQNTAGEIFNGNDGTANFPSNVADTYTKVSS
;
A
#
# COMPACT_ATOMS: atom_id res chain seq x y z
N MET A 1 0.39 82.41 41.59
CA MET A 1 0.88 81.15 41.01
C MET A 1 -0.31 80.40 40.48
N SER A 2 -0.51 80.38 39.18
CA SER A 2 -1.69 79.80 38.62
C SER A 2 -1.41 78.32 38.33
N SER A 3 -2.19 77.45 38.94
CA SER A 3 -2.28 76.08 38.59
C SER A 3 -2.86 76.01 37.19
N LYS A 4 -2.08 75.57 36.20
CA LYS A 4 -2.63 75.02 34.95
C LYS A 4 -2.38 73.55 35.01
N GLU A 5 -3.47 72.77 35.08
CA GLU A 5 -3.46 71.39 34.65
C GLU A 5 -2.91 71.31 33.26
N GLY A 6 -1.71 70.79 33.06
CA GLY A 6 -1.23 70.44 31.77
C GLY A 6 -1.94 69.16 31.35
N ASP A 7 -2.67 69.22 30.27
CA ASP A 7 -3.27 68.00 29.68
C ASP A 7 -2.13 67.04 29.34
N ALA A 8 -2.20 65.88 29.91
CA ALA A 8 -1.28 64.75 29.67
C ALA A 8 -1.63 64.10 28.32
N GLU A 9 -1.41 64.80 27.25
CA GLU A 9 -1.36 64.15 25.94
C GLU A 9 0.09 63.61 25.73
N ASN A 10 0.21 62.29 25.73
CA ASN A 10 1.41 61.46 25.54
C ASN A 10 2.20 61.13 26.80
N ASN A 11 1.54 60.47 27.76
CA ASN A 11 2.26 59.70 28.77
C ASN A 11 2.34 58.24 28.33
N THR A 12 3.42 57.86 27.70
CA THR A 12 3.82 56.46 27.68
C THR A 12 4.57 56.15 28.94
N GLU A 13 3.98 55.34 29.79
CA GLU A 13 4.67 54.77 30.94
C GLU A 13 5.79 53.86 30.41
N ASN A 14 7.02 54.33 30.44
CA ASN A 14 8.16 53.41 30.38
C ASN A 14 8.25 52.75 31.74
N GLY A 15 8.40 51.43 31.83
CA GLY A 15 8.33 50.62 33.06
C GLY A 15 9.12 51.14 34.27
N ASP A 16 9.94 52.18 34.11
CA ASP A 16 10.79 52.79 35.13
C ASP A 16 10.09 53.99 35.83
N GLY A 17 8.85 54.33 35.50
CA GLY A 17 8.12 55.41 36.15
C GLY A 17 8.66 56.83 35.87
N ILE A 18 9.34 57.04 34.74
CA ILE A 18 9.85 58.34 34.30
C ILE A 18 8.78 59.05 33.46
N TYR A 19 8.40 60.25 33.86
CA TYR A 19 7.44 61.09 33.18
C TYR A 19 8.07 62.33 32.58
N ASP A 20 7.94 62.54 31.26
CA ASP A 20 8.42 63.75 30.55
C ASP A 20 7.31 64.82 30.56
N PHE A 21 7.54 65.95 31.24
CA PHE A 21 6.65 67.06 31.22
C PHE A 21 7.20 68.16 30.30
N LYS A 22 6.44 68.59 29.30
CA LYS A 22 6.76 69.81 28.52
C LYS A 22 6.05 71.02 29.13
N ASP A 23 6.75 71.81 29.92
CA ASP A 23 6.27 73.17 30.29
C ASP A 23 7.32 74.22 29.97
N ASN A 24 6.87 75.28 29.27
CA ASN A 24 7.71 76.43 28.89
C ASN A 24 7.77 77.53 29.94
N LYS A 25 7.38 77.26 31.19
CA LYS A 25 7.38 78.25 32.27
C LYS A 25 8.37 77.89 33.37
N THR A 26 9.17 78.89 33.75
CA THR A 26 10.30 78.81 34.69
C THR A 26 9.90 78.68 36.16
N THR A 27 8.62 78.69 36.50
CA THR A 27 8.14 78.53 37.88
C THR A 27 6.74 77.94 37.94
N GLY A 28 6.57 76.82 38.56
CA GLY A 28 5.27 76.17 38.77
C GLY A 28 5.38 75.01 39.75
N THR A 29 4.27 74.63 40.39
CA THR A 29 4.19 73.41 41.19
C THR A 29 3.75 72.24 40.34
N VAL A 30 4.53 71.19 40.36
CA VAL A 30 4.19 69.91 39.62
C VAL A 30 3.59 68.96 40.66
N THR A 31 2.36 68.51 40.40
CA THR A 31 1.74 67.48 41.24
C THR A 31 1.72 66.16 40.43
N ILE A 32 2.39 65.16 40.90
CA ILE A 32 2.46 63.83 40.31
C ILE A 32 1.51 62.95 41.10
N THR A 33 0.52 62.34 40.41
CA THR A 33 -0.39 61.35 41.01
C THR A 33 -0.25 60.05 40.28
N LYS A 34 0.28 59.01 40.95
CA LYS A 34 0.32 57.65 40.45
C LYS A 34 -0.85 56.85 41.00
N LYS A 35 -1.66 56.25 40.09
CA LYS A 35 -2.66 55.25 40.47
C LYS A 35 -2.03 53.86 40.40
N TRP A 36 -2.16 53.12 41.50
CA TRP A 36 -1.70 51.75 41.57
C TRP A 36 -2.91 50.83 41.45
N ASP A 37 -2.82 49.81 40.64
CA ASP A 37 -3.89 48.83 40.41
C ASP A 37 -3.45 47.41 40.82
N ASP A 38 -2.77 47.30 41.94
CA ASP A 38 -2.16 46.06 42.47
C ASP A 38 -2.84 45.56 43.79
N GLY A 39 -3.90 46.22 44.25
CA GLY A 39 -4.65 45.82 45.44
C GLY A 39 -3.98 46.07 46.77
N LEU A 40 -2.77 46.68 46.82
CA LEU A 40 -2.07 47.03 48.07
C LEU A 40 -2.54 48.38 48.64
N THR A 41 -2.50 48.54 49.97
CA THR A 41 -2.77 49.78 50.58
C THR A 41 -1.62 50.79 50.56
N ASN A 42 -1.87 52.10 50.60
CA ASN A 42 -0.81 53.11 50.53
C ASN A 42 0.24 52.96 51.63
N ALA A 43 -0.09 52.30 52.76
CA ALA A 43 0.84 52.06 53.87
C ALA A 43 1.82 50.90 53.64
N GLU A 44 1.58 50.08 52.65
CA GLU A 44 2.39 48.89 52.30
C GLU A 44 3.36 49.16 51.16
N ARG A 45 3.47 50.40 50.68
CA ARG A 45 4.30 50.80 49.56
C ARG A 45 5.46 51.67 49.97
N GLU A 46 6.66 51.29 49.54
CA GLU A 46 7.80 52.20 49.54
C GLU A 46 7.60 53.24 48.43
N ILE A 47 7.50 54.53 48.81
CA ILE A 47 7.47 55.63 47.86
C ILE A 47 8.92 55.86 47.39
N PRO A 48 9.26 55.69 46.13
CA PRO A 48 10.61 55.96 45.66
C PRO A 48 10.93 57.44 45.80
N ASP A 49 12.14 57.76 46.18
CA ASP A 49 12.66 59.15 46.23
C ASP A 49 12.52 59.77 44.84
N MET A 50 11.75 60.85 44.74
CA MET A 50 11.58 61.59 43.50
C MET A 50 12.44 62.81 43.46
N TYR A 51 13.26 62.96 42.42
CA TYR A 51 14.07 64.13 42.18
C TYR A 51 13.60 64.86 40.94
N LEU A 52 13.42 66.18 41.03
CA LEU A 52 13.24 67.07 39.88
C LEU A 52 14.62 67.57 39.45
N SER A 53 15.05 67.14 38.26
CA SER A 53 16.29 67.63 37.62
C SER A 53 15.97 68.55 36.48
N THR A 54 16.71 69.67 36.35
CA THR A 54 16.63 70.57 35.20
C THR A 54 17.38 70.04 33.95
N GLU A 55 18.17 68.98 34.17
CA GLU A 55 18.79 68.22 33.06
C GLU A 55 18.00 66.99 32.78
N LYS A 56 17.79 66.68 31.50
CA LYS A 56 17.17 65.40 31.09
C LYS A 56 18.03 64.28 31.67
N PRO A 57 17.51 63.42 32.57
CA PRO A 57 18.36 62.36 33.07
C PRO A 57 18.84 61.55 31.90
N SER A 58 20.15 61.35 31.79
CA SER A 58 20.68 60.35 30.90
C SER A 58 20.07 59.04 31.35
N LYS A 59 19.29 58.40 30.45
CA LYS A 59 18.75 57.06 30.71
C LYS A 59 19.92 56.16 31.08
N SER A 60 20.15 55.88 32.34
CA SER A 60 20.93 54.76 32.77
C SER A 60 20.07 53.53 32.51
N THR A 61 19.90 53.18 31.26
CA THR A 61 19.35 51.90 30.91
C THR A 61 20.41 50.89 31.31
N LYS A 62 20.08 50.00 32.23
CA LYS A 62 20.90 48.84 32.52
C LYS A 62 21.00 48.08 31.21
N GLY A 63 22.15 48.23 30.51
CA GLY A 63 22.40 47.54 29.25
C GLY A 63 22.83 46.11 29.55
N TYR A 64 22.37 45.20 28.74
CA TYR A 64 22.90 43.83 28.70
C TYR A 64 23.76 43.68 27.46
N THR A 65 24.95 43.14 27.62
CA THR A 65 25.86 42.85 26.49
C THR A 65 25.45 41.53 25.88
N ILE A 66 25.18 41.54 24.57
CA ILE A 66 25.03 40.32 23.78
C ILE A 66 26.29 40.17 22.92
N THR A 67 26.99 39.07 23.10
CA THR A 67 28.16 38.72 22.30
C THR A 67 27.73 37.69 21.26
N PHE A 68 27.77 38.08 20.00
CA PHE A 68 27.52 37.20 18.87
C PHE A 68 28.85 36.59 18.44
N HIS A 69 29.01 35.30 18.61
CA HIS A 69 30.19 34.53 18.22
C HIS A 69 29.97 33.92 16.83
N GLY A 70 30.88 34.16 15.90
CA GLY A 70 30.82 33.59 14.55
C GLY A 70 30.94 32.06 14.50
N ASN A 71 31.54 31.44 15.52
CA ASN A 71 31.64 29.97 15.67
C ASN A 71 32.19 29.28 14.40
N GLY A 72 33.17 29.88 13.78
CA GLY A 72 33.78 29.45 12.51
C GLY A 72 33.35 30.30 11.31
N LEU A 73 32.21 30.99 11.38
CA LEU A 73 31.81 32.03 10.43
C LEU A 73 32.48 33.37 10.81
N LYS A 74 32.58 34.26 9.83
CA LYS A 74 33.09 35.62 10.03
C LYS A 74 31.95 36.62 9.90
N PHE A 75 32.04 37.74 10.59
CA PHE A 75 31.23 38.91 10.33
C PHE A 75 31.73 39.67 9.07
N ALA A 76 30.93 40.55 8.53
CA ALA A 76 31.23 41.28 7.29
C ALA A 76 32.52 42.09 7.37
N ASP A 77 32.99 42.47 8.56
CA ASP A 77 34.24 43.16 8.81
C ASP A 77 35.44 42.22 9.06
N GLY A 78 35.25 40.90 8.94
CA GLY A 78 36.25 39.87 9.12
C GLY A 78 36.54 39.47 10.59
N THR A 79 35.77 40.03 11.56
CA THR A 79 35.89 39.65 12.97
C THR A 79 35.20 38.31 13.26
N ASP A 80 35.55 37.68 14.41
CA ASP A 80 34.95 36.43 14.88
C ASP A 80 33.83 36.68 15.89
N GLU A 81 33.71 37.90 16.39
CA GLU A 81 32.73 38.30 17.41
C GLU A 81 32.17 39.68 17.11
N ASN A 82 30.89 39.89 17.46
CA ASN A 82 30.23 41.17 17.43
C ASN A 82 29.49 41.38 18.78
N MET A 83 29.85 42.45 19.49
CA MET A 83 29.24 42.80 20.77
C MET A 83 28.27 43.97 20.58
N VAL A 84 27.07 43.83 21.11
CA VAL A 84 26.04 44.86 21.07
C VAL A 84 25.38 44.95 22.43
N VAL A 85 25.16 46.19 22.90
CA VAL A 85 24.48 46.43 24.18
C VAL A 85 23.03 46.75 23.91
N TYR A 86 22.15 45.97 24.54
CA TYR A 86 20.70 46.14 24.43
C TYR A 86 20.13 46.61 25.77
N SER A 87 19.06 47.41 25.74
CA SER A 87 18.24 47.69 26.90
C SER A 87 17.42 46.45 27.31
N SER A 88 16.86 46.43 28.49
CA SER A 88 15.93 45.40 28.95
C SER A 88 14.68 45.24 28.05
N SER A 89 14.35 46.29 27.29
CA SER A 89 13.28 46.28 26.28
C SER A 89 13.73 45.88 24.89
N GLY A 90 14.97 45.43 24.71
CA GLY A 90 15.52 44.93 23.41
C GLY A 90 15.97 46.04 22.44
N GLN A 91 16.07 47.32 22.85
CA GLN A 91 16.59 48.39 22.02
C GLN A 91 18.11 48.41 22.08
N ILE A 92 18.79 48.59 20.93
CA ILE A 92 20.21 48.77 20.89
C ILE A 92 20.58 50.08 21.55
N VAL A 93 21.47 50.02 22.57
CA VAL A 93 21.95 51.18 23.35
C VAL A 93 23.35 51.54 22.88
N GLU A 94 24.20 50.56 22.57
CA GLU A 94 25.57 50.75 22.14
C GLU A 94 25.98 49.63 21.20
N GLY A 95 26.79 49.97 20.18
CA GLY A 95 27.20 49.05 19.14
C GLY A 95 26.20 48.93 17.98
N SER A 96 26.45 48.02 17.09
CA SER A 96 25.54 47.70 15.98
C SER A 96 25.57 46.22 15.70
N TYR A 97 24.41 45.63 15.51
CA TYR A 97 24.28 44.26 15.04
C TYR A 97 24.89 44.12 13.65
N LYS A 98 25.72 43.08 13.48
CA LYS A 98 26.31 42.70 12.21
C LYS A 98 25.88 41.26 11.91
N GLU A 99 25.50 40.99 10.69
CA GLU A 99 25.23 39.63 10.26
C GLU A 99 26.53 38.83 10.10
N ALA A 100 26.51 37.57 10.51
CA ALA A 100 27.58 36.65 10.16
C ALA A 100 27.44 36.28 8.68
N VAL A 101 28.61 36.14 8.00
CA VAL A 101 28.65 35.83 6.57
C VAL A 101 28.43 34.33 6.41
N GLY A 102 27.30 33.97 5.80
CA GLY A 102 26.88 32.58 5.51
C GLY A 102 25.61 32.55 4.71
N THR A 103 25.24 31.38 4.19
CA THR A 103 23.98 31.20 3.46
C THR A 103 22.86 30.92 4.44
N GLY A 104 22.37 31.98 5.09
CA GLY A 104 21.45 31.87 6.24
C GLY A 104 22.21 31.45 7.51
N VAL A 105 21.96 32.17 8.62
CA VAL A 105 22.62 31.92 9.89
C VAL A 105 21.55 31.84 10.99
N ALA A 106 21.56 30.75 11.73
CA ALA A 106 20.80 30.59 12.97
C ALA A 106 21.68 30.88 14.18
N TRP A 107 21.08 31.39 15.26
CA TRP A 107 21.76 31.73 16.48
C TRP A 107 21.34 30.82 17.64
N TYR A 108 22.32 30.49 18.50
CA TYR A 108 22.13 29.53 19.58
C TYR A 108 22.69 30.08 20.90
N ALA A 109 22.00 29.82 22.03
CA ALA A 109 22.44 30.23 23.37
C ALA A 109 23.57 29.35 23.95
N ASN A 110 24.05 28.36 23.19
CA ASN A 110 25.16 27.51 23.58
C ASN A 110 26.06 27.18 22.38
N LYS A 111 27.34 26.96 22.63
CA LYS A 111 28.36 26.72 21.61
C LYS A 111 28.13 25.43 20.81
N GLU A 112 27.47 24.45 21.42
CA GLU A 112 27.08 23.18 20.79
C GLU A 112 25.92 23.34 19.82
N CYS A 113 25.33 24.55 19.71
CA CYS A 113 24.22 24.90 18.80
C CYS A 113 23.02 23.97 18.98
N THR A 114 22.61 23.74 20.23
CA THR A 114 21.42 22.91 20.56
C THR A 114 20.26 23.72 21.13
N GLN A 115 20.49 25.00 21.53
CA GLN A 115 19.48 25.89 22.11
C GLN A 115 19.29 27.09 21.18
N LYS A 116 18.42 26.94 20.18
CA LYS A 116 18.15 28.00 19.18
C LYS A 116 17.53 29.24 19.83
N VAL A 117 17.96 30.41 19.38
CA VAL A 117 17.41 31.72 19.76
C VAL A 117 16.98 32.43 18.48
N GLU A 118 15.70 32.77 18.40
CA GLU A 118 15.20 33.59 17.30
C GLU A 118 15.69 35.03 17.44
N ILE A 119 16.13 35.62 16.34
CA ILE A 119 16.60 37.01 16.27
C ILE A 119 15.75 37.74 15.22
N SER A 120 15.32 38.97 15.55
CA SER A 120 14.64 39.82 14.55
C SER A 120 15.59 40.31 13.47
N ASP A 121 15.02 40.80 12.36
CA ASP A 121 15.79 41.41 11.25
C ASP A 121 16.75 42.54 11.71
N ASP A 122 16.42 43.19 12.84
CA ASP A 122 17.25 44.25 13.45
C ASP A 122 18.30 43.71 14.44
N GLY A 123 18.48 42.40 14.52
CA GLY A 123 19.44 41.75 15.39
C GLY A 123 19.00 41.63 16.86
N VAL A 124 17.71 41.78 17.17
CA VAL A 124 17.21 41.73 18.55
C VAL A 124 16.79 40.29 18.89
N PRO A 125 17.41 39.64 19.89
CA PRO A 125 16.98 38.32 20.34
C PRO A 125 15.55 38.36 20.88
N GLN A 126 14.76 37.36 20.48
CA GLN A 126 13.35 37.21 20.90
C GLN A 126 13.25 36.39 22.21
N VAL A 127 14.10 36.73 23.17
CA VAL A 127 14.14 36.16 24.51
C VAL A 127 14.13 37.29 25.55
N GLU A 128 13.64 37.01 26.76
CA GLU A 128 13.69 37.99 27.89
C GLU A 128 15.15 38.20 28.31
N LEU A 129 15.65 39.43 28.17
CA LEU A 129 17.01 39.81 28.57
C LEU A 129 17.07 40.08 30.04
N THR A 130 17.57 39.13 30.81
CA THR A 130 17.78 39.24 32.28
C THR A 130 19.24 39.42 32.68
N GLY A 131 20.17 39.31 31.72
CA GLY A 131 21.63 39.41 31.90
C GLY A 131 22.34 39.44 30.57
N ASP A 132 23.67 39.48 30.63
CA ASP A 132 24.53 39.33 29.43
C ASP A 132 24.30 37.94 28.81
N LEU A 133 24.37 37.85 27.46
CA LEU A 133 24.04 36.65 26.70
C LEU A 133 25.12 36.43 25.63
N ASP A 134 25.57 35.20 25.53
CA ASP A 134 26.41 34.75 24.43
C ASP A 134 25.55 34.00 23.41
N LEU A 135 25.71 34.29 22.13
CA LEU A 135 25.03 33.64 21.01
C LEU A 135 26.05 33.12 19.98
N TRP A 136 25.92 31.91 19.60
CA TRP A 136 26.79 31.23 18.63
C TRP A 136 26.07 31.03 17.29
N ALA A 137 26.75 31.43 16.21
CA ALA A 137 26.27 31.24 14.85
C ALA A 137 26.41 29.78 14.41
N LYS A 138 25.43 29.32 13.62
CA LYS A 138 25.52 28.11 12.82
C LYS A 138 24.91 28.40 11.45
N GLU A 139 25.61 28.00 10.38
CA GLU A 139 25.05 28.08 9.04
C GLU A 139 23.86 27.10 8.95
N MET A 140 22.72 27.59 8.43
CA MET A 140 21.52 26.78 8.30
C MET A 140 21.69 25.69 7.26
N THR A 141 21.06 24.55 7.47
CA THR A 141 20.81 23.57 6.44
C THR A 141 19.43 23.81 5.82
N PHE A 142 19.23 23.32 4.61
CA PHE A 142 17.99 23.57 3.85
C PHE A 142 17.33 22.26 3.45
N GLU A 143 17.51 21.22 4.26
CA GLU A 143 16.99 19.88 4.03
C GLU A 143 15.66 19.67 4.78
N ILE A 144 14.69 19.08 4.08
CA ILE A 144 13.44 18.66 4.72
C ILE A 144 13.58 17.30 5.39
N LYS A 145 12.72 17.04 6.38
CA LYS A 145 12.61 15.74 7.06
C LYS A 145 12.41 14.62 6.06
N GLY A 146 13.29 13.63 6.09
CA GLY A 146 13.26 12.46 5.22
C GLY A 146 12.33 11.36 5.72
N TYR A 147 12.29 10.27 4.96
CA TYR A 147 11.60 9.05 5.36
C TYR A 147 12.41 8.27 6.41
N THR A 148 11.71 7.61 7.33
CA THR A 148 12.31 6.68 8.29
C THR A 148 11.45 5.43 8.48
N ASP A 149 12.10 4.28 8.50
CA ASP A 149 11.47 3.00 8.86
C ASP A 149 11.25 2.85 10.38
N ASP A 150 11.82 3.74 11.20
CA ASP A 150 11.63 3.74 12.64
C ASP A 150 10.19 4.12 13.01
N TYR A 151 9.41 3.14 13.43
CA TYR A 151 7.99 3.34 13.81
C TYR A 151 7.79 4.43 14.86
N GLN A 152 8.76 4.67 15.75
CA GLN A 152 8.68 5.72 16.78
C GLN A 152 8.91 7.13 16.20
N LYS A 153 9.64 7.24 15.09
CA LYS A 153 10.04 8.51 14.47
C LYS A 153 9.22 8.88 13.24
N LYS A 154 8.50 7.93 12.61
CA LYS A 154 7.76 8.14 11.36
C LYS A 154 6.80 9.33 11.38
N TYR A 155 6.27 9.71 12.53
CA TYR A 155 5.38 10.87 12.68
C TYR A 155 6.09 12.21 12.52
N ASN A 156 7.42 12.21 12.46
CA ASN A 156 8.24 13.38 12.15
C ASN A 156 8.66 13.46 10.68
N ASP A 157 8.34 12.45 9.86
CA ASP A 157 8.62 12.49 8.42
C ASP A 157 7.80 13.60 7.76
N PHE A 158 8.34 14.19 6.69
CA PHE A 158 7.68 15.26 5.94
C PHE A 158 6.24 14.90 5.56
N ASN A 159 6.00 13.65 5.13
CA ASN A 159 4.68 13.17 4.77
C ASN A 159 3.63 13.38 5.88
N TYR A 160 3.97 13.05 7.13
CA TYR A 160 3.04 13.17 8.25
C TYR A 160 2.75 14.62 8.66
N LEU A 161 3.61 15.54 8.25
CA LEU A 161 3.46 16.98 8.51
C LEU A 161 2.55 17.69 7.48
N ILE A 162 2.19 17.01 6.38
CA ILE A 162 1.20 17.50 5.43
C ILE A 162 -0.19 17.30 6.01
N PRO A 163 -0.95 18.35 6.34
CA PRO A 163 -2.32 18.20 6.85
C PRO A 163 -3.26 17.52 5.85
N ASP A 164 -4.22 16.73 6.35
CA ASP A 164 -5.18 15.98 5.52
C ASP A 164 -6.13 16.87 4.70
N THR A 165 -6.17 18.17 4.98
CA THR A 165 -6.94 19.15 4.21
C THR A 165 -6.24 19.60 2.93
N VAL A 166 -4.92 19.38 2.84
CA VAL A 166 -4.08 19.89 1.75
C VAL A 166 -4.39 19.18 0.45
N THR A 167 -4.65 19.99 -0.59
CA THR A 167 -4.88 19.56 -1.97
C THR A 167 -3.79 20.03 -2.92
N GLU A 168 -2.95 21.00 -2.51
CA GLU A 168 -1.82 21.49 -3.27
C GLU A 168 -0.61 21.71 -2.37
N VAL A 169 0.56 21.20 -2.78
CA VAL A 169 1.87 21.47 -2.16
C VAL A 169 2.74 22.23 -3.14
N ILE A 170 3.35 23.33 -2.68
CA ILE A 170 4.20 24.21 -3.49
C ILE A 170 5.54 24.39 -2.80
N PHE A 171 6.63 23.91 -3.41
CA PHE A 171 7.98 24.29 -3.02
C PHE A 171 8.30 25.67 -3.61
N THR A 172 8.83 26.57 -2.78
CA THR A 172 9.08 27.98 -3.13
C THR A 172 10.30 28.49 -2.39
N ASP A 173 10.81 29.65 -2.81
CA ASP A 173 11.88 30.43 -2.11
C ASP A 173 11.31 31.68 -1.43
N GLY A 174 10.00 31.88 -1.52
CA GLY A 174 9.33 33.06 -0.99
C GLY A 174 9.21 33.07 0.54
N ALA A 175 9.33 34.25 1.14
CA ALA A 175 9.21 34.43 2.58
C ALA A 175 7.79 34.07 3.09
N LYS A 176 7.74 33.43 4.27
CA LYS A 176 6.49 33.17 4.99
C LYS A 176 5.87 34.46 5.51
N PRO A 177 4.58 34.72 5.27
CA PRO A 177 3.88 35.88 5.87
C PRO A 177 3.94 35.82 7.40
N LYS A 178 4.21 36.96 8.05
CA LYS A 178 4.31 37.05 9.53
C LYS A 178 3.05 36.56 10.27
N THR A 179 1.88 36.63 9.61
CA THR A 179 0.58 36.21 10.16
C THR A 179 0.33 34.69 10.07
N LYS A 180 1.20 33.92 9.43
CA LYS A 180 1.03 32.48 9.25
C LYS A 180 1.84 31.69 10.28
N GLU A 181 1.22 30.64 10.81
CA GLU A 181 1.91 29.68 11.68
C GLU A 181 2.91 28.86 10.89
N VAL A 182 3.99 28.45 11.54
CA VAL A 182 5.02 27.56 10.97
C VAL A 182 4.64 26.10 11.23
N ILE A 183 4.77 25.29 10.17
CA ILE A 183 4.84 23.85 10.29
C ILE A 183 6.33 23.50 10.17
N ASP A 184 6.91 22.94 11.22
CA ASP A 184 8.31 22.55 11.25
C ASP A 184 8.55 21.32 10.40
N VAL A 185 9.12 21.53 9.22
CA VAL A 185 9.47 20.49 8.24
C VAL A 185 11.00 20.32 8.10
N ASP A 186 11.77 21.06 8.89
CA ASP A 186 13.22 21.14 8.83
C ASP A 186 13.88 19.90 9.44
N ALA A 187 14.92 19.37 8.79
CA ALA A 187 15.52 18.10 9.19
C ALA A 187 16.27 18.18 10.53
N ASP A 188 16.99 19.28 10.79
CA ASP A 188 17.81 19.45 11.98
C ASP A 188 17.26 20.49 12.99
N GLY A 189 16.13 21.12 12.67
CA GLY A 189 15.41 22.06 13.54
C GLY A 189 16.02 23.47 13.58
N ASP A 190 16.89 23.81 12.61
CA ASP A 190 17.49 25.14 12.54
C ASP A 190 16.59 26.18 11.84
N SER A 191 15.44 25.75 11.32
CA SER A 191 14.46 26.54 10.57
C SER A 191 14.95 27.03 9.21
N GLY A 192 15.93 26.37 8.63
CA GLY A 192 16.37 26.61 7.25
C GLY A 192 15.28 26.33 6.25
N VAL A 193 14.37 25.40 6.58
CA VAL A 193 13.14 25.13 5.81
C VAL A 193 11.91 25.28 6.68
N VAL A 194 10.93 26.05 6.22
CA VAL A 194 9.64 26.22 6.90
C VAL A 194 8.48 25.92 5.96
N ALA A 195 7.38 25.47 6.52
CA ALA A 195 6.14 25.33 5.78
C ALA A 195 4.99 26.09 6.47
N TRP A 196 3.94 26.42 5.69
CA TRP A 196 2.74 27.05 6.19
C TRP A 196 1.53 26.79 5.30
N LEU A 197 0.33 26.93 5.86
CA LEU A 197 -0.90 26.90 5.08
C LEU A 197 -1.19 28.30 4.50
N ASN A 198 -1.15 28.42 3.18
CA ASN A 198 -1.18 29.73 2.50
C ASN A 198 -2.58 30.33 2.44
N ASP A 199 -3.62 29.52 2.29
CA ASP A 199 -5.00 29.92 2.22
C ASP A 199 -5.74 29.79 3.56
N SER A 200 -6.93 30.37 3.68
CA SER A 200 -7.77 30.30 4.89
C SER A 200 -8.43 28.93 5.08
N ALA A 201 -8.62 28.18 4.02
CA ALA A 201 -9.20 26.84 4.04
C ALA A 201 -8.19 25.75 4.43
N GLY A 202 -6.89 26.09 4.47
CA GLY A 202 -5.82 25.14 4.79
C GLY A 202 -5.62 24.07 3.71
N THR A 203 -5.88 24.43 2.46
CA THR A 203 -5.80 23.49 1.32
C THR A 203 -4.52 23.64 0.50
N VAL A 204 -3.80 24.75 0.64
CA VAL A 204 -2.53 25.01 -0.04
C VAL A 204 -1.40 25.10 0.97
N MET A 205 -0.47 24.16 0.92
CA MET A 205 0.74 24.16 1.74
C MET A 205 1.93 24.68 0.93
N LYS A 206 2.65 25.64 1.47
CA LYS A 206 3.93 26.12 0.92
C LYS A 206 5.07 25.63 1.77
N VAL A 207 6.19 25.27 1.12
CA VAL A 207 7.45 24.84 1.74
C VAL A 207 8.57 25.70 1.17
N SER A 208 9.37 26.32 2.02
CA SER A 208 10.32 27.35 1.60
C SER A 208 11.58 27.42 2.46
N THR A 209 12.71 27.72 1.84
CA THR A 209 13.91 28.20 2.50
C THR A 209 13.83 29.66 2.91
N GLN A 210 12.85 30.39 2.40
CA GLN A 210 12.68 31.84 2.57
C GLN A 210 13.84 32.68 1.99
N ILE A 211 14.76 32.07 1.27
CA ILE A 211 15.91 32.73 0.64
C ILE A 211 15.73 32.72 -0.86
N PRO A 212 15.62 33.89 -1.51
CA PRO A 212 15.41 33.98 -2.95
C PRO A 212 16.46 33.20 -3.75
N GLY A 213 15.99 32.34 -4.67
CA GLY A 213 16.84 31.47 -5.50
C GLY A 213 17.36 30.22 -4.82
N MET A 214 17.17 30.05 -3.50
CA MET A 214 17.60 28.85 -2.76
C MET A 214 16.52 27.78 -2.84
N LYS A 215 16.90 26.58 -3.30
CA LYS A 215 16.00 25.42 -3.34
C LYS A 215 15.95 24.69 -1.98
N VAL A 216 14.79 24.12 -1.69
CA VAL A 216 14.62 23.18 -0.59
C VAL A 216 15.31 21.87 -0.96
N GLN A 217 16.23 21.39 -0.13
CA GLN A 217 16.91 20.12 -0.35
C GLN A 217 16.01 18.96 0.11
N ALA A 218 15.82 18.01 -0.78
CA ALA A 218 15.17 16.76 -0.44
C ALA A 218 16.15 15.87 0.36
N ALA A 219 15.65 15.15 1.33
CA ALA A 219 16.44 14.16 2.06
C ALA A 219 16.97 13.07 1.11
N THR A 220 18.13 12.50 1.43
CA THR A 220 18.75 11.43 0.63
C THR A 220 17.80 10.27 0.38
N ASP A 221 17.01 9.89 1.38
CA ASP A 221 15.84 9.03 1.22
C ASP A 221 14.57 9.90 1.24
N SER A 222 14.01 10.11 0.07
CA SER A 222 12.74 10.81 -0.16
C SER A 222 11.59 9.85 -0.43
N GLY A 223 11.76 8.59 -0.04
CA GLY A 223 10.71 7.59 -0.10
C GLY A 223 9.46 8.04 0.64
N ASN A 224 8.31 7.68 0.11
CA ASN A 224 7.00 7.97 0.71
C ASN A 224 6.72 9.47 1.00
N MET A 225 7.44 10.42 0.40
CA MET A 225 7.31 11.87 0.68
C MET A 225 5.85 12.38 0.61
N PHE A 226 5.05 11.83 -0.31
CA PHE A 226 3.62 12.15 -0.46
C PHE A 226 2.74 10.90 -0.32
N PHE A 227 3.21 9.87 0.36
CA PHE A 227 2.51 8.60 0.48
C PHE A 227 1.09 8.75 1.03
N ASN A 228 0.12 8.16 0.32
CA ASN A 228 -1.31 8.15 0.69
C ASN A 228 -1.97 9.53 0.80
N ARG A 229 -1.39 10.57 0.21
CA ARG A 229 -2.01 11.91 0.14
C ARG A 229 -3.08 11.93 -0.96
N SER A 230 -4.13 11.16 -0.76
CA SER A 230 -5.19 10.92 -1.77
C SER A 230 -5.97 12.17 -2.18
N LYS A 231 -5.95 13.24 -1.38
CA LYS A 231 -6.59 14.53 -1.69
C LYS A 231 -5.70 15.47 -2.50
N LEU A 232 -4.39 15.20 -2.60
CA LEU A 232 -3.50 16.02 -3.41
C LEU A 232 -3.94 15.98 -4.88
N GLN A 233 -4.16 17.17 -5.44
CA GLN A 233 -4.52 17.41 -6.83
C GLN A 233 -3.34 18.00 -7.62
N LYS A 234 -2.42 18.69 -6.92
CA LYS A 234 -1.28 19.36 -7.52
C LYS A 234 -0.08 19.37 -6.60
N ILE A 235 1.11 19.19 -7.18
CA ILE A 235 2.41 19.33 -6.52
C ILE A 235 3.31 20.15 -7.44
N ASP A 236 3.83 21.28 -6.94
CA ASP A 236 4.83 22.09 -7.65
C ASP A 236 6.21 21.82 -7.02
N LEU A 237 7.07 21.14 -7.79
CA LEU A 237 8.39 20.67 -7.36
C LEU A 237 9.55 21.60 -7.81
N LYS A 238 9.27 22.75 -8.44
CA LYS A 238 10.29 23.60 -9.09
C LYS A 238 11.41 24.03 -8.15
N MET A 239 11.08 24.29 -6.89
CA MET A 239 12.04 24.70 -5.87
C MET A 239 12.43 23.54 -4.92
N LEU A 240 12.25 22.29 -5.34
CA LEU A 240 12.82 21.11 -4.68
C LEU A 240 14.11 20.70 -5.39
N ASP A 241 15.18 20.48 -4.62
CA ASP A 241 16.45 19.96 -5.10
C ASP A 241 16.56 18.48 -4.73
N THR A 242 16.68 17.60 -5.73
CA THR A 242 16.77 16.16 -5.54
C THR A 242 18.11 15.57 -5.99
N GLN A 243 19.13 16.39 -6.27
CA GLN A 243 20.41 15.91 -6.81
C GLN A 243 21.11 14.87 -5.92
N ASN A 244 20.86 14.88 -4.61
CA ASN A 244 21.49 13.97 -3.64
C ASN A 244 20.56 12.78 -3.27
N VAL A 245 19.38 12.71 -3.86
CA VAL A 245 18.40 11.66 -3.55
C VAL A 245 18.84 10.33 -4.16
N THR A 246 18.82 9.28 -3.35
CA THR A 246 19.10 7.89 -3.77
C THR A 246 17.88 6.99 -3.69
N GLY A 247 16.89 7.31 -2.85
CA GLY A 247 15.64 6.59 -2.68
C GLY A 247 14.43 7.47 -2.98
N MET A 248 13.59 7.04 -3.93
CA MET A 248 12.28 7.64 -4.26
C MET A 248 11.14 6.61 -4.18
N GLY A 249 11.38 5.49 -3.50
CA GLY A 249 10.38 4.44 -3.34
C GLY A 249 9.08 4.96 -2.74
N GLY A 250 7.95 4.72 -3.40
CA GLY A 250 6.63 5.17 -2.94
C GLY A 250 6.41 6.68 -2.87
N MET A 251 7.30 7.52 -3.46
CA MET A 251 7.26 8.98 -3.29
C MET A 251 5.88 9.59 -3.53
N PHE A 252 5.14 9.13 -4.54
CA PHE A 252 3.78 9.57 -4.85
C PHE A 252 2.73 8.46 -4.66
N ASN A 253 3.09 7.33 -4.05
CA ASN A 253 2.18 6.19 -3.89
C ASN A 253 0.90 6.61 -3.15
N GLY A 254 -0.26 6.30 -3.75
CA GLY A 254 -1.56 6.61 -3.18
C GLY A 254 -2.03 8.05 -3.38
N CYS A 255 -1.31 8.88 -4.15
CA CYS A 255 -1.76 10.21 -4.55
C CYS A 255 -2.87 10.12 -5.61
N SER A 256 -4.00 9.51 -5.26
CA SER A 256 -5.08 9.19 -6.18
C SER A 256 -5.84 10.40 -6.72
N GLY A 257 -5.67 11.58 -6.12
CA GLY A 257 -6.25 12.84 -6.58
C GLY A 257 -5.47 13.55 -7.68
N LEU A 258 -4.19 13.18 -7.88
CA LEU A 258 -3.36 13.76 -8.95
C LEU A 258 -3.91 13.34 -10.32
N THR A 259 -4.17 14.32 -11.19
CA THR A 259 -4.57 14.10 -12.59
C THR A 259 -3.42 14.30 -13.57
N SER A 260 -2.40 15.02 -13.15
CA SER A 260 -1.13 15.23 -13.86
C SER A 260 -0.01 15.44 -12.85
N LEU A 261 1.23 15.19 -13.24
CA LEU A 261 2.42 15.40 -12.42
C LEU A 261 3.57 15.83 -13.32
N ASP A 262 4.17 16.98 -13.02
CA ASP A 262 5.37 17.49 -13.71
C ASP A 262 6.61 16.95 -13.00
N LEU A 263 7.36 16.08 -13.68
CA LEU A 263 8.59 15.48 -13.19
C LEU A 263 9.86 16.22 -13.61
N THR A 264 9.74 17.26 -14.45
CA THR A 264 10.89 18.01 -15.00
C THR A 264 11.83 18.60 -13.92
N PRO A 265 11.35 18.97 -12.71
CA PRO A 265 12.23 19.49 -11.68
C PRO A 265 13.09 18.43 -10.97
N LEU A 266 12.77 17.13 -11.12
CA LEU A 266 13.47 16.07 -10.41
C LEU A 266 14.79 15.71 -11.09
N ASP A 267 15.89 15.76 -10.35
CA ASP A 267 17.15 15.14 -10.72
C ASP A 267 17.20 13.72 -10.12
N THR A 268 17.21 12.71 -10.98
CA THR A 268 17.16 11.31 -10.56
C THR A 268 18.43 10.53 -10.89
N GLN A 269 19.52 11.24 -11.31
CA GLN A 269 20.80 10.60 -11.74
C GLN A 269 21.45 9.71 -10.66
N ASN A 270 21.09 9.91 -9.38
CA ASN A 270 21.64 9.16 -8.25
C ASN A 270 20.64 8.16 -7.65
N VAL A 271 19.41 8.13 -8.15
CA VAL A 271 18.34 7.27 -7.64
C VAL A 271 18.59 5.82 -8.00
N THR A 272 18.50 4.95 -6.99
CA THR A 272 18.64 3.49 -7.11
C THR A 272 17.35 2.75 -6.84
N ASP A 273 16.42 3.35 -6.09
CA ASP A 273 15.11 2.79 -5.74
C ASP A 273 13.98 3.71 -6.22
N MET A 274 13.14 3.18 -7.12
CA MET A 274 11.88 3.77 -7.58
C MET A 274 10.68 2.83 -7.35
N GLY A 275 10.84 1.84 -6.47
CA GLY A 275 9.77 0.89 -6.18
C GLY A 275 8.49 1.60 -5.75
N SER A 276 7.37 1.26 -6.37
CA SER A 276 6.04 1.83 -6.08
C SER A 276 5.94 3.37 -6.20
N MET A 277 6.88 4.05 -6.88
CA MET A 277 6.94 5.52 -6.92
C MET A 277 5.61 6.17 -7.31
N PHE A 278 4.91 5.61 -8.29
CA PHE A 278 3.60 6.10 -8.76
C PHE A 278 2.46 5.14 -8.43
N ALA A 279 2.68 4.16 -7.55
CA ALA A 279 1.66 3.17 -7.25
C ALA A 279 0.37 3.85 -6.76
N ASN A 280 -0.78 3.32 -7.18
CA ASN A 280 -2.10 3.84 -6.79
C ASN A 280 -2.38 5.32 -7.14
N CYS A 281 -1.63 5.93 -8.05
CA CYS A 281 -1.94 7.23 -8.63
C CYS A 281 -3.12 7.09 -9.62
N ARG A 282 -4.30 6.79 -9.09
CA ARG A 282 -5.49 6.38 -9.86
C ARG A 282 -6.06 7.48 -10.76
N GLY A 283 -5.78 8.74 -10.43
CA GLY A 283 -6.24 9.91 -11.17
C GLY A 283 -5.40 10.27 -12.38
N LEU A 284 -4.13 9.82 -12.44
CA LEU A 284 -3.25 10.10 -13.58
C LEU A 284 -3.78 9.44 -14.84
N THR A 285 -4.02 10.27 -15.88
CA THR A 285 -4.45 9.81 -17.20
C THR A 285 -3.30 9.69 -18.20
N SER A 286 -2.20 10.38 -17.93
CA SER A 286 -0.93 10.31 -18.64
C SER A 286 0.21 10.62 -17.67
N LEU A 287 1.41 10.18 -17.97
CA LEU A 287 2.62 10.46 -17.21
C LEU A 287 3.81 10.55 -18.16
N ASP A 288 4.48 11.71 -18.17
CA ASP A 288 5.71 11.91 -18.93
C ASP A 288 6.90 11.45 -18.11
N LEU A 289 7.60 10.42 -18.57
CA LEU A 289 8.77 9.83 -17.92
C LEU A 289 10.11 10.38 -18.46
N THR A 290 10.08 11.23 -19.51
CA THR A 290 11.29 11.75 -20.16
C THR A 290 12.27 12.47 -19.22
N PRO A 291 11.83 13.11 -18.10
CA PRO A 291 12.75 13.75 -17.18
C PRO A 291 13.55 12.78 -16.30
N LEU A 292 13.17 11.49 -16.22
CA LEU A 292 13.78 10.56 -15.30
C LEU A 292 15.05 9.93 -15.89
N ASP A 293 16.20 10.05 -15.22
CA ASP A 293 17.38 9.23 -15.46
C ASP A 293 17.33 7.97 -14.58
N THR A 294 17.08 6.82 -15.19
CA THR A 294 16.90 5.54 -14.47
C THR A 294 18.11 4.60 -14.58
N LYS A 295 19.26 5.08 -15.12
CA LYS A 295 20.44 4.23 -15.38
C LYS A 295 20.99 3.53 -14.15
N LYS A 296 20.79 4.07 -12.94
CA LYS A 296 21.27 3.47 -11.69
C LYS A 296 20.18 2.72 -10.94
N VAL A 297 18.94 2.79 -11.41
CA VAL A 297 17.79 2.16 -10.74
C VAL A 297 17.91 0.64 -10.82
N ILE A 298 17.76 -0.01 -9.66
CA ILE A 298 17.77 -1.46 -9.50
C ILE A 298 16.43 -2.00 -9.01
N ASP A 299 15.59 -1.18 -8.39
CA ASP A 299 14.25 -1.53 -7.92
C ASP A 299 13.18 -0.70 -8.61
N MET A 300 12.28 -1.40 -9.33
CA MET A 300 11.08 -0.86 -9.97
C MET A 300 9.83 -1.67 -9.61
N VAL A 301 9.87 -2.42 -8.50
CA VAL A 301 8.74 -3.20 -8.02
C VAL A 301 7.50 -2.32 -7.89
N GLY A 302 6.44 -2.67 -8.63
CA GLY A 302 5.14 -1.99 -8.56
C GLY A 302 5.16 -0.51 -8.94
N ILE A 303 6.16 -0.01 -9.67
CA ILE A 303 6.32 1.43 -9.94
C ILE A 303 5.03 2.09 -10.47
N PHE A 304 4.24 1.39 -11.32
CA PHE A 304 2.96 1.87 -11.84
C PHE A 304 1.76 1.10 -11.29
N ASN A 305 1.95 0.26 -10.27
CA ASN A 305 0.87 -0.58 -9.72
C ASN A 305 -0.36 0.26 -9.36
N GLY A 306 -1.53 -0.09 -9.89
CA GLY A 306 -2.78 0.57 -9.54
C GLY A 306 -3.01 1.92 -10.21
N CYS A 307 -2.23 2.31 -11.21
CA CYS A 307 -2.45 3.48 -12.05
C CYS A 307 -3.62 3.25 -13.02
N ARG A 308 -4.83 3.23 -12.46
CA ARG A 308 -6.05 2.81 -13.19
C ARG A 308 -6.50 3.81 -14.25
N GLY A 309 -6.07 5.08 -14.15
CA GLY A 309 -6.42 6.15 -15.08
C GLY A 309 -5.56 6.17 -16.34
N LEU A 310 -4.35 5.59 -16.30
CA LEU A 310 -3.45 5.55 -17.45
C LEU A 310 -4.09 4.71 -18.57
N THR A 311 -4.22 5.31 -19.76
CA THR A 311 -4.73 4.64 -20.97
C THR A 311 -3.61 4.19 -21.90
N SER A 312 -2.45 4.83 -21.81
CA SER A 312 -1.19 4.49 -22.47
C SER A 312 -0.03 4.95 -21.59
N LEU A 313 1.15 4.39 -21.81
CA LEU A 313 2.38 4.78 -21.11
C LEU A 313 3.56 4.58 -22.06
N ASP A 314 4.35 5.66 -22.26
CA ASP A 314 5.60 5.60 -23.01
C ASP A 314 6.72 5.16 -22.08
N LEU A 315 7.33 4.01 -22.36
CA LEU A 315 8.42 3.42 -21.58
C LEU A 315 9.81 3.74 -22.15
N THR A 316 9.89 4.42 -23.31
CA THR A 316 11.16 4.71 -23.99
C THR A 316 12.20 5.44 -23.12
N PRO A 317 11.81 6.28 -22.13
CA PRO A 317 12.78 6.93 -21.27
C PRO A 317 13.44 6.03 -20.23
N LEU A 318 12.89 4.83 -19.96
CA LEU A 318 13.36 3.98 -18.88
C LEU A 318 14.54 3.10 -19.32
N ASP A 319 15.69 3.26 -18.67
CA ASP A 319 16.81 2.29 -18.75
C ASP A 319 16.63 1.26 -17.62
N THR A 320 16.21 0.04 -17.99
CA THR A 320 15.92 -1.04 -17.03
C THR A 320 17.00 -2.12 -16.97
N LYS A 321 18.18 -1.88 -17.58
CA LYS A 321 19.25 -2.89 -17.67
C LYS A 321 19.75 -3.43 -16.33
N ASN A 322 19.64 -2.64 -15.27
CA ASN A 322 20.08 -3.01 -13.91
C ASN A 322 18.95 -3.55 -13.04
N VAL A 323 17.70 -3.53 -13.53
CA VAL A 323 16.53 -3.99 -12.77
C VAL A 323 16.52 -5.51 -12.72
N THR A 324 16.33 -6.06 -11.52
CA THR A 324 16.28 -7.51 -11.27
C THR A 324 14.90 -7.99 -10.83
N ASP A 325 14.04 -7.10 -10.39
CA ASP A 325 12.68 -7.39 -9.94
C ASP A 325 11.67 -6.41 -10.58
N MET A 326 10.74 -6.96 -11.37
CA MET A 326 9.64 -6.25 -12.01
C MET A 326 8.27 -6.72 -11.49
N ASN A 327 8.26 -7.29 -10.27
CA ASN A 327 7.02 -7.71 -9.63
C ASN A 327 6.02 -6.56 -9.56
N ASN A 328 4.77 -6.83 -9.97
CA ASN A 328 3.67 -5.86 -9.98
C ASN A 328 3.89 -4.59 -10.82
N MET A 329 4.87 -4.53 -11.72
CA MET A 329 5.26 -3.27 -12.41
C MET A 329 4.06 -2.53 -13.01
N PHE A 330 3.16 -3.25 -13.69
CA PHE A 330 1.92 -2.71 -14.28
C PHE A 330 0.66 -3.29 -13.65
N ALA A 331 0.77 -3.97 -12.51
CA ALA A 331 -0.40 -4.60 -11.89
C ALA A 331 -1.52 -3.58 -11.64
N ASN A 332 -2.77 -4.01 -11.83
CA ASN A 332 -3.94 -3.16 -11.63
C ASN A 332 -4.04 -1.91 -12.54
N CYS A 333 -3.27 -1.81 -13.61
CA CYS A 333 -3.38 -0.75 -14.62
C CYS A 333 -4.57 -1.03 -15.57
N ARG A 334 -5.77 -0.94 -15.03
CA ARG A 334 -7.02 -1.35 -15.72
C ARG A 334 -7.36 -0.49 -16.93
N GLY A 335 -6.84 0.73 -17.00
CA GLY A 335 -7.08 1.67 -18.09
C GLY A 335 -6.21 1.42 -19.32
N LEU A 336 -5.07 0.74 -19.18
CA LEU A 336 -4.18 0.46 -20.31
C LEU A 336 -4.88 -0.44 -21.32
N THR A 337 -4.96 0.04 -22.57
CA THR A 337 -5.54 -0.70 -23.70
C THR A 337 -4.48 -1.37 -24.57
N SER A 338 -3.27 -0.83 -24.56
CA SER A 338 -2.06 -1.38 -25.19
C SER A 338 -0.83 -0.96 -24.36
N LEU A 339 0.27 -1.69 -24.50
CA LEU A 339 1.54 -1.37 -23.87
C LEU A 339 2.67 -1.85 -24.78
N ASP A 340 3.57 -0.93 -25.17
CA ASP A 340 4.78 -1.25 -25.89
C ASP A 340 5.89 -1.62 -24.91
N LEU A 341 6.36 -2.87 -24.97
CA LEU A 341 7.41 -3.41 -24.10
C LEU A 341 8.81 -3.32 -24.71
N THR A 342 8.94 -2.87 -25.97
CA THR A 342 10.24 -2.82 -26.69
C THR A 342 11.33 -2.03 -25.97
N PRO A 343 11.02 -0.98 -25.16
CA PRO A 343 12.05 -0.25 -24.43
C PRO A 343 12.62 -0.99 -23.22
N LEU A 344 11.92 -2.03 -22.71
CA LEU A 344 12.34 -2.70 -21.48
C LEU A 344 13.48 -3.68 -21.75
N ASN A 345 14.58 -3.53 -21.05
CA ASN A 345 15.64 -4.54 -20.96
C ASN A 345 15.38 -5.45 -19.75
N THR A 346 14.96 -6.68 -20.01
CA THR A 346 14.61 -7.64 -18.95
C THR A 346 15.65 -8.75 -18.74
N GLN A 347 16.83 -8.67 -19.43
CA GLN A 347 17.87 -9.71 -19.40
C GLN A 347 18.38 -10.08 -17.99
N ASN A 348 18.17 -9.20 -16.98
CA ASN A 348 18.58 -9.43 -15.59
C ASN A 348 17.40 -9.69 -14.65
N VAL A 349 16.18 -9.65 -15.16
CA VAL A 349 14.98 -9.82 -14.34
C VAL A 349 14.79 -11.28 -13.95
N THR A 350 14.68 -11.53 -12.67
CA THR A 350 14.45 -12.87 -12.09
C THR A 350 13.04 -13.06 -11.56
N ASN A 351 12.32 -11.96 -11.27
CA ASN A 351 10.98 -11.98 -10.72
C ASN A 351 10.04 -11.12 -11.57
N MET A 352 9.05 -11.78 -12.22
CA MET A 352 8.02 -11.14 -13.03
C MET A 352 6.61 -11.41 -12.49
N ARG A 353 6.50 -11.78 -11.21
CA ARG A 353 5.19 -12.06 -10.57
C ARG A 353 4.25 -10.87 -10.76
N HIS A 354 2.99 -11.17 -11.09
CA HIS A 354 1.94 -10.16 -11.20
C HIS A 354 2.23 -9.00 -12.15
N MET A 355 3.23 -9.09 -13.05
CA MET A 355 3.69 -7.94 -13.86
C MET A 355 2.55 -7.23 -14.58
N PHE A 356 1.60 -8.01 -15.17
CA PHE A 356 0.42 -7.47 -15.85
C PHE A 356 -0.89 -7.84 -15.15
N SER A 357 -0.83 -8.29 -13.91
CA SER A 357 -2.01 -8.72 -13.16
C SER A 357 -3.08 -7.63 -13.12
N ASN A 358 -4.35 -8.00 -13.38
CA ASN A 358 -5.48 -7.07 -13.40
C ASN A 358 -5.42 -5.95 -14.48
N CYS A 359 -4.62 -6.12 -15.53
CA CYS A 359 -4.63 -5.22 -16.69
C CYS A 359 -5.83 -5.56 -17.59
N SER A 360 -7.04 -5.38 -17.06
CA SER A 360 -8.27 -5.83 -17.71
C SER A 360 -8.64 -5.06 -18.98
N GLY A 361 -8.00 -3.91 -19.23
CA GLY A 361 -8.16 -3.12 -20.46
C GLY A 361 -7.33 -3.61 -21.65
N LEU A 362 -6.24 -4.36 -21.40
CA LEU A 362 -5.38 -4.88 -22.47
C LEU A 362 -6.15 -5.90 -23.33
N THR A 363 -6.21 -5.65 -24.63
CA THR A 363 -6.86 -6.55 -25.61
C THR A 363 -5.85 -7.44 -26.32
N SER A 364 -4.60 -7.03 -26.39
CA SER A 364 -3.44 -7.77 -26.88
C SER A 364 -2.18 -7.31 -26.14
N LEU A 365 -1.15 -8.15 -26.12
CA LEU A 365 0.15 -7.82 -25.56
C LEU A 365 1.23 -8.56 -26.34
N ASP A 366 2.19 -7.80 -26.90
CA ASP A 366 3.37 -8.35 -27.55
C ASP A 366 4.44 -8.64 -26.49
N LEU A 367 4.80 -9.91 -26.32
CA LEU A 367 5.80 -10.38 -25.37
C LEU A 367 7.19 -10.56 -25.99
N THR A 368 7.33 -10.39 -27.33
CA THR A 368 8.60 -10.63 -28.05
C THR A 368 9.78 -9.81 -27.52
N PRO A 369 9.59 -8.59 -26.95
CA PRO A 369 10.70 -7.83 -26.39
C PRO A 369 11.24 -8.36 -25.06
N LEU A 370 10.52 -9.24 -24.36
CA LEU A 370 10.91 -9.68 -23.02
C LEU A 370 11.92 -10.83 -23.09
N ASP A 371 13.12 -10.63 -22.54
CA ASP A 371 14.03 -11.72 -22.20
C ASP A 371 13.64 -12.29 -20.84
N THR A 372 13.09 -13.50 -20.82
CA THR A 372 12.64 -14.18 -19.62
C THR A 372 13.56 -15.32 -19.18
N SER A 373 14.75 -15.43 -19.80
CA SER A 373 15.69 -16.55 -19.60
C SER A 373 16.19 -16.72 -18.17
N LYS A 374 16.14 -15.64 -17.35
CA LYS A 374 16.49 -15.68 -15.92
C LYS A 374 15.29 -15.70 -14.98
N ALA A 375 14.08 -15.60 -15.52
CA ALA A 375 12.88 -15.58 -14.69
C ALA A 375 12.70 -16.91 -13.93
N THR A 376 12.53 -16.82 -12.61
CA THR A 376 12.29 -17.99 -11.74
C THR A 376 10.84 -18.09 -11.31
N SER A 377 10.09 -16.99 -11.41
CA SER A 377 8.66 -16.95 -11.11
C SER A 377 7.90 -16.09 -12.11
N MET A 378 6.82 -16.67 -12.63
CA MET A 378 5.81 -16.01 -13.47
C MET A 378 4.42 -16.15 -12.86
N GLU A 379 4.36 -16.31 -11.52
CA GLU A 379 3.11 -16.42 -10.80
C GLU A 379 2.20 -15.22 -11.10
N ALA A 380 0.95 -15.53 -11.50
CA ALA A 380 -0.10 -14.56 -11.75
C ALA A 380 0.29 -13.45 -12.77
N ILE A 381 1.25 -13.70 -13.66
CA ILE A 381 1.77 -12.65 -14.55
C ILE A 381 0.63 -12.04 -15.41
N PHE A 382 -0.35 -12.86 -15.86
CA PHE A 382 -1.53 -12.42 -16.61
C PHE A 382 -2.83 -12.57 -15.82
N TYR A 383 -2.76 -12.70 -14.49
CA TYR A 383 -3.95 -12.85 -13.63
C TYR A 383 -4.97 -11.76 -13.94
N ASN A 384 -6.23 -12.16 -14.18
CA ASN A 384 -7.36 -11.26 -14.39
C ASN A 384 -7.19 -10.26 -15.56
N CYS A 385 -6.46 -10.67 -16.61
CA CYS A 385 -6.35 -9.94 -17.88
C CYS A 385 -7.56 -10.26 -18.77
N ARG A 386 -8.74 -9.79 -18.37
CA ARG A 386 -10.04 -10.14 -18.97
C ARG A 386 -10.21 -9.71 -20.41
N GLY A 387 -9.48 -8.67 -20.83
CA GLY A 387 -9.56 -8.11 -22.18
C GLY A 387 -8.77 -8.91 -23.21
N LEU A 388 -7.77 -9.71 -22.80
CA LEU A 388 -6.95 -10.49 -23.72
C LEU A 388 -7.81 -11.56 -24.39
N THR A 389 -7.86 -11.54 -25.73
CA THR A 389 -8.56 -12.53 -26.54
C THR A 389 -7.65 -13.63 -27.10
N SER A 390 -6.37 -13.32 -27.21
CA SER A 390 -5.29 -14.24 -27.58
C SER A 390 -3.98 -13.77 -26.93
N LEU A 391 -3.03 -14.67 -26.77
CA LEU A 391 -1.70 -14.36 -26.25
C LEU A 391 -0.68 -15.28 -26.92
N ASP A 392 0.34 -14.68 -27.54
CA ASP A 392 1.46 -15.41 -28.10
C ASP A 392 2.55 -15.60 -27.04
N LEU A 393 2.87 -16.87 -26.73
CA LEU A 393 3.85 -17.25 -25.71
C LEU A 393 5.21 -17.65 -26.29
N THR A 394 5.38 -17.61 -27.63
CA THR A 394 6.55 -18.15 -28.32
C THR A 394 7.89 -17.52 -27.93
N SER A 395 7.87 -16.30 -27.41
CA SER A 395 9.07 -15.60 -26.97
C SER A 395 9.46 -15.89 -25.49
N LEU A 396 8.60 -16.57 -24.71
CA LEU A 396 8.89 -16.82 -23.32
C LEU A 396 9.84 -18.00 -23.11
N ASP A 397 11.01 -17.77 -22.56
CA ASP A 397 11.88 -18.82 -21.99
C ASP A 397 11.48 -19.10 -20.56
N THR A 398 10.84 -20.25 -20.31
CA THR A 398 10.31 -20.61 -18.99
C THR A 398 11.09 -21.73 -18.30
N LYS A 399 12.25 -22.13 -18.83
CA LYS A 399 13.05 -23.28 -18.33
C LYS A 399 13.43 -23.18 -16.85
N ASN A 400 13.60 -21.95 -16.32
CA ASN A 400 13.97 -21.70 -14.93
C ASN A 400 12.77 -21.39 -14.01
N VAL A 401 11.55 -21.37 -14.59
CA VAL A 401 10.33 -21.03 -13.82
C VAL A 401 9.93 -22.20 -12.94
N THR A 402 9.76 -21.95 -11.66
CA THR A 402 9.38 -22.95 -10.66
C THR A 402 7.91 -22.88 -10.24
N SER A 403 7.25 -21.74 -10.46
CA SER A 403 5.82 -21.54 -10.17
C SER A 403 5.12 -20.84 -11.33
N MET A 404 4.04 -21.45 -11.81
CA MET A 404 3.10 -20.91 -12.79
C MET A 404 1.70 -20.74 -12.19
N ARG A 405 1.65 -20.63 -10.84
CA ARG A 405 0.39 -20.45 -10.11
C ARG A 405 -0.35 -19.22 -10.64
N ASN A 406 -1.67 -19.35 -10.87
CA ASN A 406 -2.55 -18.29 -11.36
C ASN A 406 -2.11 -17.64 -12.69
N MET A 407 -1.22 -18.24 -13.48
CA MET A 407 -0.60 -17.57 -14.64
C MET A 407 -1.63 -16.95 -15.59
N PHE A 408 -2.73 -17.67 -15.87
CA PHE A 408 -3.82 -17.23 -16.75
C PHE A 408 -5.18 -17.15 -16.02
N SER A 409 -5.17 -17.21 -14.67
CA SER A 409 -6.41 -17.19 -13.89
C SER A 409 -7.24 -15.95 -14.21
N ASP A 410 -8.57 -16.10 -14.31
CA ASP A 410 -9.54 -15.05 -14.62
C ASP A 410 -9.37 -14.39 -16.01
N CYS A 411 -8.69 -15.04 -16.95
CA CYS A 411 -8.55 -14.56 -18.32
C CYS A 411 -9.78 -14.98 -19.17
N PHE A 412 -10.92 -14.39 -18.89
CA PHE A 412 -12.21 -14.74 -19.50
C PHE A 412 -12.26 -14.55 -21.02
N GLY A 413 -11.48 -13.60 -21.54
CA GLY A 413 -11.45 -13.27 -22.96
C GLY A 413 -10.71 -14.30 -23.82
N LEU A 414 -9.81 -15.10 -23.23
CA LEU A 414 -9.03 -16.11 -23.98
C LEU A 414 -9.97 -17.23 -24.46
N THR A 415 -10.06 -17.39 -25.77
CA THR A 415 -10.85 -18.46 -26.41
C THR A 415 -10.02 -19.68 -26.78
N SER A 416 -8.72 -19.48 -26.96
CA SER A 416 -7.70 -20.51 -27.18
C SER A 416 -6.37 -20.05 -26.61
N LEU A 417 -5.48 -20.99 -26.29
CA LEU A 417 -4.13 -20.69 -25.80
C LEU A 417 -3.19 -21.82 -26.29
N ASP A 418 -2.12 -21.45 -26.99
CA ASP A 418 -1.05 -22.37 -27.37
C ASP A 418 -0.03 -22.44 -26.21
N LEU A 419 0.11 -23.64 -25.62
CA LEU A 419 1.04 -23.90 -24.53
C LEU A 419 2.38 -24.53 -25.04
N MET A 420 2.52 -24.84 -26.33
CA MET A 420 3.70 -25.46 -26.88
C MET A 420 5.02 -24.75 -26.55
N PRO A 421 5.05 -23.40 -26.45
CA PRO A 421 6.28 -22.69 -26.14
C PRO A 421 6.75 -22.82 -24.66
N LEU A 422 5.88 -23.27 -23.75
CA LEU A 422 6.22 -23.30 -22.33
C LEU A 422 7.06 -24.56 -21.98
N ASP A 423 8.29 -24.33 -21.50
CA ASP A 423 9.06 -25.37 -20.82
C ASP A 423 8.64 -25.39 -19.31
N THR A 424 8.05 -26.50 -18.90
CA THR A 424 7.50 -26.67 -17.56
C THR A 424 8.24 -27.72 -16.73
N GLU A 425 9.44 -28.17 -17.17
CA GLU A 425 10.20 -29.21 -16.48
C GLU A 425 10.54 -28.82 -15.03
N SER A 426 10.85 -27.54 -14.77
CA SER A 426 11.20 -27.03 -13.44
C SER A 426 10.00 -26.68 -12.57
N VAL A 427 8.78 -26.69 -13.13
CA VAL A 427 7.57 -26.20 -12.42
C VAL A 427 7.13 -27.20 -11.36
N THR A 428 6.91 -26.68 -10.15
CA THR A 428 6.44 -27.46 -9.00
C THR A 428 5.02 -27.09 -8.54
N ASP A 429 4.51 -25.93 -8.96
CA ASP A 429 3.17 -25.44 -8.63
C ASP A 429 2.47 -24.89 -9.88
N MET A 430 1.35 -25.54 -10.24
CA MET A 430 0.44 -25.12 -11.32
C MET A 430 -0.98 -24.83 -10.77
N SER A 431 -1.09 -24.57 -9.46
CA SER A 431 -2.37 -24.29 -8.85
C SER A 431 -3.06 -23.10 -9.52
N SER A 432 -4.35 -23.25 -9.82
CA SER A 432 -5.18 -22.19 -10.43
C SER A 432 -4.65 -21.67 -11.78
N MET A 433 -3.80 -22.41 -12.51
CA MET A 433 -3.16 -21.89 -13.73
C MET A 433 -4.19 -21.40 -14.74
N PHE A 434 -5.33 -22.08 -14.87
CA PHE A 434 -6.44 -21.73 -15.77
C PHE A 434 -7.73 -21.47 -15.00
N PHE A 435 -7.67 -21.14 -13.69
CA PHE A 435 -8.82 -20.84 -12.87
C PHE A 435 -9.72 -19.80 -13.56
N ASN A 436 -11.03 -20.13 -13.68
CA ASN A 436 -12.03 -19.21 -14.21
C ASN A 436 -11.77 -18.74 -15.66
N CYS A 437 -11.09 -19.57 -16.48
CA CYS A 437 -10.90 -19.31 -17.91
C CYS A 437 -12.12 -19.75 -18.72
N ARG A 438 -13.25 -19.05 -18.51
CA ARG A 438 -14.57 -19.42 -19.09
C ARG A 438 -14.64 -19.36 -20.60
N GLY A 439 -13.75 -18.58 -21.25
CA GLY A 439 -13.70 -18.43 -22.69
C GLY A 439 -13.06 -19.61 -23.41
N LEU A 440 -12.22 -20.40 -22.73
CA LEU A 440 -11.53 -21.53 -23.32
C LEU A 440 -12.52 -22.63 -23.69
N THR A 441 -12.58 -23.02 -24.97
CA THR A 441 -13.44 -24.10 -25.46
C THR A 441 -12.71 -25.44 -25.61
N GLY A 442 -11.39 -25.41 -25.66
CA GLY A 442 -10.48 -26.54 -25.67
C GLY A 442 -9.09 -26.10 -25.23
N LEU A 443 -8.28 -27.03 -24.74
CA LEU A 443 -6.91 -26.75 -24.30
C LEU A 443 -6.02 -27.97 -24.58
N ASP A 444 -4.95 -27.75 -25.34
CA ASP A 444 -3.95 -28.79 -25.60
C ASP A 444 -2.86 -28.78 -24.51
N LEU A 445 -2.75 -29.87 -23.77
CA LEU A 445 -1.82 -30.02 -22.64
C LEU A 445 -0.54 -30.81 -23.05
N THR A 446 -0.39 -31.20 -24.33
CA THR A 446 0.64 -32.15 -24.79
C THR A 446 2.09 -31.67 -24.54
N SER A 447 2.28 -30.33 -24.43
CA SER A 447 3.60 -29.74 -24.18
C SER A 447 3.95 -29.64 -22.68
N LEU A 448 2.98 -29.81 -21.79
CA LEU A 448 3.23 -29.62 -20.36
C LEU A 448 3.96 -30.83 -19.74
N ASN A 449 5.18 -30.63 -19.29
CA ASN A 449 5.88 -31.57 -18.41
C ASN A 449 5.50 -31.34 -16.96
N THR A 450 4.60 -32.16 -16.42
CA THR A 450 4.11 -32.00 -15.05
C THR A 450 4.79 -32.95 -14.04
N SER A 451 5.90 -33.60 -14.43
CA SER A 451 6.58 -34.63 -13.62
C SER A 451 7.10 -34.14 -12.27
N ASN A 452 7.26 -32.83 -12.09
CA ASN A 452 7.70 -32.20 -10.84
C ASN A 452 6.59 -31.48 -10.08
N VAL A 453 5.38 -31.42 -10.65
CA VAL A 453 4.25 -30.69 -10.05
C VAL A 453 3.72 -31.41 -8.82
N LYS A 454 3.58 -30.67 -7.73
CA LYS A 454 3.09 -31.15 -6.42
C LYS A 454 1.67 -30.70 -6.13
N SER A 455 1.23 -29.57 -6.71
CA SER A 455 -0.13 -29.03 -6.53
C SER A 455 -0.75 -28.70 -7.86
N MET A 456 -2.00 -29.18 -8.07
CA MET A 456 -2.88 -28.85 -9.19
C MET A 456 -4.25 -28.38 -8.68
N GLU A 457 -4.28 -27.79 -7.46
CA GLU A 457 -5.49 -27.25 -6.87
C GLU A 457 -6.09 -26.19 -7.77
N TYR A 458 -7.42 -26.29 -8.02
CA TYR A 458 -8.15 -25.34 -8.86
C TYR A 458 -7.65 -25.20 -10.30
N MET A 459 -6.78 -26.11 -10.81
CA MET A 459 -6.08 -25.87 -12.07
C MET A 459 -7.02 -25.52 -13.24
N PHE A 460 -8.19 -26.14 -13.30
CA PHE A 460 -9.22 -25.90 -14.32
C PHE A 460 -10.57 -25.44 -13.70
N TYR A 461 -10.56 -24.97 -12.45
CA TYR A 461 -11.80 -24.53 -11.78
C TYR A 461 -12.53 -23.45 -12.59
N ASP A 462 -13.85 -23.61 -12.78
CA ASP A 462 -14.72 -22.72 -13.54
C ASP A 462 -14.23 -22.46 -14.99
N CYS A 463 -13.58 -23.47 -15.59
CA CYS A 463 -13.38 -23.49 -17.03
C CYS A 463 -14.69 -23.94 -17.71
N SER A 464 -15.75 -23.17 -17.48
CA SER A 464 -17.10 -23.54 -17.89
C SER A 464 -17.34 -23.55 -19.42
N GLY A 465 -16.37 -23.08 -20.22
CA GLY A 465 -16.37 -23.21 -21.68
C GLY A 465 -15.79 -24.51 -22.22
N LEU A 466 -15.00 -25.25 -21.42
CA LEU A 466 -14.36 -26.51 -21.86
C LEU A 466 -15.41 -27.60 -22.04
N THR A 467 -15.53 -28.09 -23.29
CA THR A 467 -16.44 -29.21 -23.64
C THR A 467 -15.78 -30.58 -23.53
N SER A 468 -14.46 -30.62 -23.63
CA SER A 468 -13.62 -31.81 -23.45
C SER A 468 -12.22 -31.41 -22.99
N LEU A 469 -11.54 -32.32 -22.29
CA LEU A 469 -10.15 -32.11 -21.85
C LEU A 469 -9.41 -33.45 -21.89
N ASN A 470 -8.28 -33.48 -22.63
CA ASN A 470 -7.40 -34.64 -22.70
C ASN A 470 -6.36 -34.58 -21.59
N LEU A 471 -6.42 -35.47 -20.61
CA LEU A 471 -5.52 -35.54 -19.46
C LEU A 471 -4.28 -36.41 -19.69
N THR A 472 -4.20 -37.14 -20.83
CA THR A 472 -3.11 -38.09 -21.15
C THR A 472 -1.70 -37.51 -20.97
N PRO A 473 -1.44 -36.21 -21.28
CA PRO A 473 -0.11 -35.66 -21.11
C PRO A 473 0.30 -35.40 -19.65
N LEU A 474 -0.65 -35.40 -18.71
CA LEU A 474 -0.34 -34.99 -17.33
C LEU A 474 0.29 -36.13 -16.51
N ASN A 475 1.47 -35.91 -15.98
CA ASN A 475 2.08 -36.78 -14.96
C ASN A 475 1.72 -36.25 -13.57
N THR A 476 0.79 -36.92 -12.88
CA THR A 476 0.33 -36.51 -11.56
C THR A 476 0.95 -37.31 -10.40
N SER A 477 2.02 -38.07 -10.66
CA SER A 477 2.62 -38.99 -9.69
C SER A 477 3.15 -38.32 -8.41
N LYS A 478 3.47 -37.02 -8.45
CA LYS A 478 3.93 -36.24 -7.28
C LYS A 478 2.83 -35.35 -6.67
N VAL A 479 1.65 -35.32 -7.28
CA VAL A 479 0.54 -34.46 -6.84
C VAL A 479 -0.03 -34.99 -5.53
N THR A 480 -0.17 -34.09 -4.55
CA THR A 480 -0.71 -34.42 -3.21
C THR A 480 -2.09 -33.84 -2.97
N SER A 481 -2.50 -32.82 -3.74
CA SER A 481 -3.82 -32.20 -3.68
C SER A 481 -4.39 -31.97 -5.07
N MET A 482 -5.62 -32.41 -5.29
CA MET A 482 -6.45 -32.14 -6.45
C MET A 482 -7.72 -31.37 -6.06
N TYR A 483 -7.60 -30.54 -4.99
CA TYR A 483 -8.69 -29.74 -4.48
C TYR A 483 -9.33 -28.90 -5.59
N GLN A 484 -10.62 -29.15 -5.82
CA GLN A 484 -11.44 -28.46 -6.84
C GLN A 484 -10.80 -28.39 -8.25
N MET A 485 -9.98 -29.38 -8.64
CA MET A 485 -9.21 -29.33 -9.88
C MET A 485 -10.07 -29.11 -11.13
N PHE A 486 -11.27 -29.70 -11.19
CA PHE A 486 -12.24 -29.56 -12.27
C PHE A 486 -13.55 -28.92 -11.79
N GLY A 487 -13.54 -28.27 -10.61
CA GLY A 487 -14.76 -27.66 -10.08
C GLY A 487 -15.38 -26.67 -11.06
N ASP A 488 -16.72 -26.66 -11.15
CA ASP A 488 -17.52 -25.78 -12.02
C ASP A 488 -17.22 -25.88 -13.54
N CYS A 489 -16.54 -26.95 -14.01
CA CYS A 489 -16.40 -27.25 -15.43
C CYS A 489 -17.73 -27.72 -16.02
N SER A 490 -18.72 -26.86 -16.05
CA SER A 490 -20.12 -27.19 -16.32
C SER A 490 -20.42 -27.66 -17.75
N ALA A 491 -19.55 -27.34 -18.74
CA ALA A 491 -19.72 -27.79 -20.13
C ALA A 491 -19.09 -29.15 -20.43
N LEU A 492 -18.27 -29.70 -19.52
CA LEU A 492 -17.70 -31.04 -19.69
C LEU A 492 -18.81 -32.08 -19.69
N THR A 493 -18.93 -32.85 -20.79
CA THR A 493 -19.89 -33.94 -20.93
C THR A 493 -19.31 -35.31 -20.58
N SER A 494 -17.98 -35.44 -20.65
CA SER A 494 -17.24 -36.64 -20.25
C SER A 494 -15.82 -36.24 -19.85
N LEU A 495 -15.17 -37.03 -19.00
CA LEU A 495 -13.78 -36.85 -18.59
C LEU A 495 -13.14 -38.22 -18.36
N ASP A 496 -12.06 -38.52 -19.11
CA ASP A 496 -11.27 -39.75 -18.92
C ASP A 496 -10.25 -39.52 -17.79
N LEU A 497 -10.39 -40.27 -16.70
CA LEU A 497 -9.50 -40.20 -15.52
C LEU A 497 -8.36 -41.19 -15.58
N ALA A 498 -8.29 -42.10 -16.57
CA ALA A 498 -7.28 -43.15 -16.66
C ALA A 498 -5.83 -42.63 -16.62
N PRO A 499 -5.53 -41.41 -17.17
CA PRO A 499 -4.17 -40.87 -17.10
C PRO A 499 -3.72 -40.40 -15.71
N LEU A 500 -4.65 -40.19 -14.78
CA LEU A 500 -4.31 -39.60 -13.47
C LEU A 500 -3.73 -40.64 -12.50
N ASN A 501 -2.51 -40.43 -12.04
CA ASN A 501 -1.94 -41.18 -10.93
C ASN A 501 -2.27 -40.47 -9.60
N THR A 502 -3.22 -40.99 -8.84
CA THR A 502 -3.70 -40.37 -7.60
C THR A 502 -3.16 -41.05 -6.32
N GLN A 503 -2.14 -41.94 -6.46
CA GLN A 503 -1.62 -42.70 -5.32
C GLN A 503 -1.12 -41.85 -4.15
N ASN A 504 -0.65 -40.61 -4.39
CA ASN A 504 -0.13 -39.70 -3.38
C ASN A 504 -1.12 -38.60 -2.98
N VAL A 505 -2.30 -38.58 -3.60
CA VAL A 505 -3.31 -37.56 -3.32
C VAL A 505 -3.96 -37.82 -1.96
N THR A 506 -4.03 -36.78 -1.16
CA THR A 506 -4.66 -36.79 0.17
C THR A 506 -5.94 -35.94 0.23
N ASN A 507 -6.10 -34.99 -0.70
CA ASN A 507 -7.24 -34.10 -0.76
C ASN A 507 -7.88 -34.12 -2.17
N MET A 508 -9.14 -34.54 -2.25
CA MET A 508 -10.00 -34.53 -3.44
C MET A 508 -11.29 -33.75 -3.21
N ASP A 509 -11.30 -32.85 -2.21
CA ASP A 509 -12.47 -32.02 -1.92
C ASP A 509 -12.87 -31.21 -3.16
N GLY A 510 -14.14 -31.30 -3.54
CA GLY A 510 -14.73 -30.58 -4.66
C GLY A 510 -14.14 -30.91 -6.03
N MET A 511 -13.39 -32.00 -6.19
CA MET A 511 -12.64 -32.29 -7.43
C MET A 511 -13.50 -32.19 -8.70
N PHE A 512 -14.78 -32.57 -8.65
CA PHE A 512 -15.76 -32.49 -9.74
C PHE A 512 -16.99 -31.65 -9.38
N SER A 513 -16.91 -30.87 -8.30
CA SER A 513 -18.04 -30.02 -7.87
C SER A 513 -18.51 -29.12 -9.01
N GLY A 514 -19.81 -29.01 -9.25
CA GLY A 514 -20.37 -28.15 -10.30
C GLY A 514 -20.19 -28.65 -11.74
N CYS A 515 -19.61 -29.84 -11.96
CA CYS A 515 -19.55 -30.46 -13.29
C CYS A 515 -20.92 -30.94 -13.76
N SER A 516 -21.83 -29.99 -13.96
CA SER A 516 -23.25 -30.27 -14.23
C SER A 516 -23.52 -30.90 -15.59
N GLY A 517 -22.55 -30.81 -16.54
CA GLY A 517 -22.66 -31.44 -17.87
C GLY A 517 -22.30 -32.92 -17.89
N LEU A 518 -21.57 -33.44 -16.88
CA LEU A 518 -21.21 -34.85 -16.79
C LEU A 518 -22.44 -35.72 -16.60
N THR A 519 -22.68 -36.68 -17.50
CA THR A 519 -23.80 -37.63 -17.41
C THR A 519 -23.38 -38.96 -16.79
N SER A 520 -22.08 -39.29 -16.82
CA SER A 520 -21.45 -40.43 -16.19
C SER A 520 -19.99 -40.10 -15.89
N LEU A 521 -19.40 -40.79 -14.93
CA LEU A 521 -17.97 -40.64 -14.59
C LEU A 521 -17.43 -42.02 -14.13
N ASP A 522 -16.39 -42.53 -14.82
CA ASP A 522 -15.67 -43.74 -14.40
C ASP A 522 -14.64 -43.43 -13.34
N LEU A 523 -14.84 -43.93 -12.10
CA LEU A 523 -13.94 -43.72 -10.97
C LEU A 523 -12.87 -44.83 -10.84
N THR A 524 -12.93 -45.89 -11.68
CA THR A 524 -12.02 -47.05 -11.57
C THR A 524 -10.53 -46.70 -11.61
N PRO A 525 -10.07 -45.62 -12.31
CA PRO A 525 -8.68 -45.23 -12.32
C PRO A 525 -8.18 -44.59 -11.02
N LEU A 526 -9.08 -44.10 -10.16
CA LEU A 526 -8.68 -43.34 -8.97
C LEU A 526 -8.19 -44.24 -7.83
N ASN A 527 -6.96 -44.06 -7.40
CA ASN A 527 -6.44 -44.67 -6.19
C ASN A 527 -6.67 -43.74 -4.99
N THR A 528 -7.71 -44.00 -4.21
CA THR A 528 -8.13 -43.11 -3.10
C THR A 528 -7.65 -43.57 -1.72
N LYS A 529 -6.79 -44.59 -1.65
CA LYS A 529 -6.34 -45.20 -0.36
C LYS A 529 -5.70 -44.21 0.61
N ASN A 530 -5.13 -43.11 0.12
CA ASN A 530 -4.47 -42.08 0.93
C ASN A 530 -5.35 -40.83 1.14
N VAL A 531 -6.51 -40.78 0.51
CA VAL A 531 -7.41 -39.61 0.59
C VAL A 531 -8.03 -39.52 1.97
N THR A 532 -7.99 -38.33 2.55
CA THR A 532 -8.57 -37.99 3.84
C THR A 532 -9.76 -37.03 3.72
N ASN A 533 -9.85 -36.27 2.65
CA ASN A 533 -10.93 -35.35 2.39
C ASN A 533 -11.56 -35.59 1.01
N MET A 534 -12.86 -35.91 0.99
CA MET A 534 -13.73 -36.07 -0.17
C MET A 534 -14.96 -35.16 -0.08
N GLY A 535 -14.89 -34.09 0.72
CA GLY A 535 -15.98 -33.13 0.81
C GLY A 535 -16.35 -32.58 -0.57
N SER A 536 -17.60 -32.30 -0.81
CA SER A 536 -18.13 -31.70 -2.07
C SER A 536 -17.69 -32.37 -3.37
N MET A 537 -17.08 -33.57 -3.33
CA MET A 537 -16.41 -34.18 -4.50
C MET A 537 -17.30 -34.23 -5.75
N PHE A 538 -18.61 -34.45 -5.59
CA PHE A 538 -19.61 -34.48 -6.66
C PHE A 538 -20.71 -33.43 -6.44
N CYS A 539 -20.49 -32.44 -5.58
CA CYS A 539 -21.49 -31.41 -5.28
C CYS A 539 -21.97 -30.73 -6.58
N ASN A 540 -23.29 -30.54 -6.75
CA ASN A 540 -23.89 -29.95 -7.94
C ASN A 540 -23.59 -30.65 -9.29
N CYS A 541 -23.21 -31.92 -9.30
CA CYS A 541 -23.09 -32.74 -10.51
C CYS A 541 -24.50 -33.13 -10.98
N ARG A 542 -25.28 -32.17 -11.45
CA ARG A 542 -26.74 -32.32 -11.77
C ARG A 542 -27.01 -33.26 -12.94
N GLY A 543 -26.04 -33.45 -13.84
CA GLY A 543 -26.15 -34.30 -15.02
C GLY A 543 -25.96 -35.79 -14.71
N LEU A 544 -25.31 -36.14 -13.59
CA LEU A 544 -25.07 -37.52 -13.21
C LEU A 544 -26.42 -38.24 -12.90
N THR A 545 -26.70 -39.30 -13.64
CA THR A 545 -27.89 -40.12 -13.43
C THR A 545 -27.62 -41.38 -12.60
N SER A 546 -26.35 -41.83 -12.58
CA SER A 546 -25.83 -42.93 -11.76
C SER A 546 -24.34 -42.68 -11.48
N LEU A 547 -23.83 -43.28 -10.41
CA LEU A 547 -22.41 -43.19 -10.04
C LEU A 547 -22.01 -44.49 -9.31
N ASP A 548 -21.00 -45.20 -9.89
CA ASP A 548 -20.43 -46.38 -9.23
C ASP A 548 -19.35 -45.94 -8.24
N LEU A 549 -19.56 -46.17 -6.95
CA LEU A 549 -18.65 -45.82 -5.87
C LEU A 549 -17.71 -46.99 -5.49
N SER A 550 -17.86 -48.18 -6.11
CA SER A 550 -17.10 -49.38 -5.78
C SER A 550 -15.55 -49.23 -5.88
N PRO A 551 -15.03 -48.32 -6.75
CA PRO A 551 -13.58 -48.09 -6.81
C PRO A 551 -13.02 -47.29 -5.66
N LEU A 552 -13.84 -46.59 -4.86
CA LEU A 552 -13.37 -45.68 -3.83
C LEU A 552 -12.97 -46.39 -2.53
N ASP A 553 -11.71 -46.29 -2.12
CA ASP A 553 -11.27 -46.70 -0.78
C ASP A 553 -11.41 -45.53 0.17
N THR A 554 -12.41 -45.57 1.05
CA THR A 554 -12.75 -44.46 1.95
C THR A 554 -12.29 -44.70 3.41
N ARG A 555 -11.54 -45.77 3.68
CA ARG A 555 -11.10 -46.16 5.05
C ARG A 555 -10.27 -45.09 5.77
N ARG A 556 -9.73 -44.11 5.07
CA ARG A 556 -8.96 -42.98 5.65
C ARG A 556 -9.68 -41.65 5.60
N VAL A 557 -10.86 -41.61 4.95
CA VAL A 557 -11.61 -40.36 4.77
C VAL A 557 -12.22 -39.95 6.12
N THR A 558 -12.01 -38.68 6.45
CA THR A 558 -12.54 -38.02 7.64
C THR A 558 -13.62 -37.01 7.33
N ASP A 559 -13.71 -36.54 6.10
CA ASP A 559 -14.67 -35.52 5.68
C ASP A 559 -15.37 -35.91 4.37
N MET A 560 -16.70 -35.87 4.38
CA MET A 560 -17.62 -36.14 3.28
C MET A 560 -18.76 -35.09 3.22
N TRP A 561 -18.51 -33.89 3.76
CA TRP A 561 -19.51 -32.82 3.72
C TRP A 561 -19.90 -32.48 2.29
N ASP A 562 -21.18 -32.21 2.04
CA ASP A 562 -21.76 -31.90 0.71
C ASP A 562 -21.38 -32.86 -0.43
N MET A 563 -20.89 -34.09 -0.15
CA MET A 563 -20.27 -34.95 -1.17
C MET A 563 -21.17 -35.18 -2.40
N PHE A 564 -22.49 -35.34 -2.21
CA PHE A 564 -23.48 -35.48 -3.28
C PHE A 564 -24.52 -34.34 -3.30
N SER A 565 -24.28 -33.28 -2.53
CA SER A 565 -25.19 -32.13 -2.46
C SER A 565 -25.50 -31.60 -3.85
N GLY A 566 -26.78 -31.37 -4.18
CA GLY A 566 -27.20 -30.85 -5.48
C GLY A 566 -27.09 -31.84 -6.66
N CYS A 567 -26.79 -33.11 -6.43
CA CYS A 567 -26.85 -34.16 -7.47
C CYS A 567 -28.30 -34.49 -7.79
N SER A 568 -29.02 -33.53 -8.41
CA SER A 568 -30.45 -33.63 -8.66
C SER A 568 -30.83 -34.69 -9.70
N GLY A 569 -29.89 -35.13 -10.57
CA GLY A 569 -30.12 -36.18 -11.57
C GLY A 569 -29.97 -37.62 -11.04
N LEU A 570 -29.32 -37.81 -9.88
CA LEU A 570 -29.17 -39.15 -9.30
C LEU A 570 -30.48 -39.72 -8.83
N THR A 571 -30.90 -40.85 -9.38
CA THR A 571 -32.13 -41.56 -9.00
C THR A 571 -31.89 -42.63 -7.94
N SER A 572 -30.73 -43.23 -7.93
CA SER A 572 -30.28 -44.21 -6.96
C SER A 572 -28.81 -44.02 -6.56
N LEU A 573 -28.47 -44.41 -5.37
CA LEU A 573 -27.07 -44.35 -4.89
C LEU A 573 -26.78 -45.57 -4.00
N ASP A 574 -25.74 -46.32 -4.41
CA ASP A 574 -25.24 -47.47 -3.63
C ASP A 574 -24.03 -47.02 -2.79
N LEU A 575 -24.20 -46.94 -1.47
CA LEU A 575 -23.21 -46.61 -0.49
C LEU A 575 -22.52 -47.82 0.13
N THR A 576 -22.87 -49.06 -0.34
CA THR A 576 -22.29 -50.30 0.23
C THR A 576 -20.77 -50.37 0.19
N PRO A 577 -20.07 -49.76 -0.81
CA PRO A 577 -18.64 -49.76 -0.87
C PRO A 577 -17.95 -48.84 0.15
N LEU A 578 -18.67 -47.86 0.71
CA LEU A 578 -18.08 -46.83 1.54
C LEU A 578 -17.86 -47.31 2.99
N ASP A 579 -16.64 -47.23 3.46
CA ASP A 579 -16.27 -47.31 4.87
C ASP A 579 -16.24 -45.91 5.47
N THR A 580 -17.19 -45.62 6.34
CA THR A 580 -17.30 -44.31 7.00
C THR A 580 -16.89 -44.35 8.47
N SER A 581 -16.12 -45.35 8.88
CA SER A 581 -15.71 -45.57 10.29
C SER A 581 -14.86 -44.41 10.85
N LYS A 582 -14.14 -43.70 9.99
CA LYS A 582 -13.31 -42.50 10.34
C LYS A 582 -13.96 -41.16 10.00
N VAL A 583 -15.07 -41.17 9.31
CA VAL A 583 -15.75 -39.92 8.91
C VAL A 583 -16.26 -39.21 10.17
N THR A 584 -16.03 -37.93 10.24
CA THR A 584 -16.45 -37.04 11.33
C THR A 584 -17.45 -35.97 10.86
N ASN A 585 -17.56 -35.75 9.55
CA ASN A 585 -18.41 -34.75 8.96
C ASN A 585 -19.11 -35.28 7.70
N MET A 586 -20.46 -35.32 7.73
CA MET A 586 -21.31 -35.61 6.59
C MET A 586 -22.40 -34.53 6.40
N ASN A 587 -22.14 -33.33 6.91
CA ASN A 587 -23.12 -32.24 6.81
C ASN A 587 -23.53 -32.03 5.35
N SER A 588 -24.84 -31.92 5.13
CA SER A 588 -25.46 -31.63 3.82
C SER A 588 -25.14 -32.65 2.71
N MET A 589 -24.60 -33.84 3.04
CA MET A 589 -24.10 -34.83 2.06
C MET A 589 -25.12 -35.15 0.95
N PHE A 590 -26.42 -35.12 1.24
CA PHE A 590 -27.51 -35.40 0.30
C PHE A 590 -28.45 -34.21 0.09
N SER A 591 -28.00 -33.00 0.44
CA SER A 591 -28.85 -31.80 0.26
C SER A 591 -29.24 -31.64 -1.21
N VAL A 592 -30.52 -31.31 -1.46
CA VAL A 592 -31.01 -31.01 -2.83
C VAL A 592 -30.84 -32.20 -3.84
N CYS A 593 -30.70 -33.43 -3.38
CA CYS A 593 -30.81 -34.63 -4.24
C CYS A 593 -32.29 -34.91 -4.54
N SER A 594 -32.91 -34.11 -5.42
CA SER A 594 -34.38 -34.11 -5.61
C SER A 594 -34.90 -35.42 -6.18
N ASP A 595 -34.19 -36.01 -7.12
CA ASP A 595 -34.66 -37.20 -7.87
C ASP A 595 -34.21 -38.51 -7.20
N LEU A 596 -33.48 -38.43 -6.08
CA LEU A 596 -33.01 -39.61 -5.36
C LEU A 596 -34.24 -40.33 -4.72
N THR A 597 -34.50 -41.54 -5.19
CA THR A 597 -35.60 -42.38 -4.75
C THR A 597 -35.17 -43.72 -4.14
N SER A 598 -33.90 -44.11 -4.31
CA SER A 598 -33.34 -45.33 -3.75
C SER A 598 -31.95 -45.10 -3.17
N LEU A 599 -31.70 -45.57 -1.96
CA LEU A 599 -30.40 -45.50 -1.27
C LEU A 599 -30.09 -46.85 -0.65
N THR A 600 -28.94 -47.46 -1.01
CA THR A 600 -28.47 -48.71 -0.41
C THR A 600 -27.30 -48.46 0.49
N THR A 601 -27.31 -48.98 1.71
CA THR A 601 -26.23 -48.88 2.70
C THR A 601 -25.57 -50.24 2.95
N GLY A 602 -24.29 -50.23 3.35
CA GLY A 602 -23.50 -51.39 3.70
C GLY A 602 -23.23 -51.49 5.20
N THR A 603 -22.63 -52.64 5.63
CA THR A 603 -22.24 -52.86 7.02
C THR A 603 -21.10 -51.97 7.52
N SER A 604 -20.36 -51.34 6.60
CA SER A 604 -19.29 -50.37 6.93
C SER A 604 -19.75 -48.90 6.83
N PHE A 605 -20.98 -48.65 6.39
CA PHE A 605 -21.54 -47.32 6.26
C PHE A 605 -22.26 -46.90 7.55
N LYS A 606 -21.83 -45.79 8.12
CA LYS A 606 -22.42 -45.13 9.28
C LYS A 606 -22.79 -43.69 8.92
N PHE A 607 -24.03 -43.31 9.16
CA PHE A 607 -24.44 -41.91 9.11
C PHE A 607 -23.77 -41.15 10.27
N VAL A 608 -23.15 -39.99 9.97
CA VAL A 608 -22.45 -39.17 10.96
C VAL A 608 -23.16 -37.84 11.13
N GLY A 609 -23.44 -37.47 12.38
CA GLY A 609 -24.24 -36.28 12.70
C GLY A 609 -25.72 -36.44 12.34
N THR A 610 -26.44 -35.36 12.27
CA THR A 610 -27.85 -35.28 11.97
C THR A 610 -28.18 -34.41 10.76
N ASP A 611 -27.24 -33.59 10.28
CA ASP A 611 -27.46 -32.61 9.19
C ASP A 611 -27.00 -33.12 7.81
N TYR A 612 -27.12 -34.42 7.53
CA TYR A 612 -26.78 -34.98 6.20
C TYR A 612 -27.86 -34.74 5.15
N ARG A 613 -29.02 -34.18 5.51
CA ARG A 613 -30.09 -33.62 4.63
C ARG A 613 -30.66 -34.57 3.59
N LEU A 614 -30.91 -35.83 3.96
CA LEU A 614 -31.59 -36.80 3.10
C LEU A 614 -33.11 -36.51 3.15
N SER A 615 -33.62 -35.64 2.28
CA SER A 615 -34.98 -35.14 2.32
C SER A 615 -36.04 -36.19 1.91
N GLY A 616 -37.23 -36.14 2.52
CA GLY A 616 -38.37 -37.01 2.24
C GLY A 616 -38.55 -38.11 3.26
N THR A 617 -39.59 -38.92 3.06
CA THR A 617 -39.89 -40.10 3.87
C THR A 617 -39.36 -41.33 3.17
N TRP A 618 -38.68 -42.18 3.91
CA TRP A 618 -37.99 -43.36 3.38
C TRP A 618 -38.49 -44.62 4.07
N GLN A 619 -38.58 -45.74 3.33
CA GLN A 619 -38.94 -47.02 3.87
C GLN A 619 -37.84 -48.04 3.56
N ASN A 620 -37.44 -48.83 4.56
CA ASN A 620 -36.46 -49.91 4.39
C ASN A 620 -37.13 -51.20 3.90
N THR A 621 -36.33 -52.25 3.64
CA THR A 621 -36.81 -53.57 3.18
C THR A 621 -37.75 -54.25 4.19
N ALA A 622 -37.65 -53.92 5.48
CA ALA A 622 -38.52 -54.46 6.55
C ALA A 622 -39.88 -53.68 6.68
N GLY A 623 -40.04 -52.61 5.92
CA GLY A 623 -41.23 -51.74 5.98
C GLY A 623 -41.16 -50.64 7.03
N GLU A 624 -40.00 -50.44 7.68
CA GLU A 624 -39.82 -49.38 8.67
C GLU A 624 -39.67 -48.01 7.99
N ILE A 625 -40.25 -46.98 8.60
CA ILE A 625 -40.29 -45.62 8.05
C ILE A 625 -39.29 -44.69 8.74
N PHE A 626 -38.56 -43.92 7.94
CA PHE A 626 -37.56 -42.93 8.38
C PHE A 626 -37.89 -41.57 7.76
N ASN A 627 -37.95 -40.52 8.55
CA ASN A 627 -38.20 -39.16 8.06
C ASN A 627 -36.87 -38.39 7.94
N GLY A 628 -36.47 -38.06 6.71
CA GLY A 628 -35.25 -37.31 6.44
C GLY A 628 -35.43 -35.78 6.44
N ASN A 629 -36.65 -35.26 6.59
CA ASN A 629 -36.91 -33.80 6.43
C ASN A 629 -36.53 -32.97 7.65
N ASP A 630 -36.44 -33.57 8.83
CA ASP A 630 -36.25 -32.85 10.09
C ASP A 630 -34.80 -32.90 10.61
N GLY A 631 -33.86 -33.46 9.84
CA GLY A 631 -32.45 -33.63 10.25
C GLY A 631 -32.26 -34.63 11.42
N THR A 632 -33.34 -35.22 11.91
CA THR A 632 -33.31 -36.16 13.04
C THR A 632 -33.47 -37.64 12.62
N ALA A 633 -33.53 -37.90 11.32
CA ALA A 633 -33.70 -39.25 10.81
C ALA A 633 -32.58 -40.16 11.31
N ASN A 634 -32.93 -41.06 12.22
CA ASN A 634 -32.02 -42.06 12.75
C ASN A 634 -32.00 -43.29 11.82
N PHE A 635 -31.41 -43.10 10.61
CA PHE A 635 -31.14 -44.24 9.75
C PHE A 635 -30.17 -45.20 10.48
N PRO A 636 -30.44 -46.51 10.45
CA PRO A 636 -29.52 -47.47 11.07
C PRO A 636 -28.13 -47.38 10.49
N SER A 637 -27.13 -47.34 11.38
CA SER A 637 -25.69 -47.32 11.00
C SER A 637 -25.16 -48.74 11.00
N ASN A 638 -24.23 -49.02 10.06
CA ASN A 638 -23.58 -50.32 9.89
C ASN A 638 -24.60 -51.47 9.63
N VAL A 639 -25.69 -51.18 8.97
CA VAL A 639 -26.71 -52.16 8.56
C VAL A 639 -26.78 -52.13 7.03
N ALA A 640 -26.69 -53.33 6.44
CA ALA A 640 -26.92 -53.48 4.99
C ALA A 640 -28.43 -53.46 4.74
N ASP A 641 -28.94 -52.42 4.09
CA ASP A 641 -30.33 -52.31 3.77
C ASP A 641 -30.52 -51.39 2.54
N THR A 642 -31.70 -51.46 1.94
CA THR A 642 -32.11 -50.55 0.86
C THR A 642 -33.31 -49.76 1.31
N TYR A 643 -33.18 -48.44 1.22
CA TYR A 643 -34.21 -47.45 1.54
C TYR A 643 -34.83 -46.94 0.26
N THR A 644 -36.13 -46.97 0.15
CA THR A 644 -36.92 -46.44 -0.97
C THR A 644 -37.70 -45.25 -0.49
N LYS A 645 -37.68 -44.14 -1.25
CA LYS A 645 -38.42 -42.92 -0.94
C LYS A 645 -39.91 -43.21 -1.11
N VAL A 646 -40.69 -42.97 -0.07
CA VAL A 646 -42.17 -43.17 -0.11
C VAL A 646 -42.81 -41.92 -0.75
N SER A 647 -43.64 -42.14 -1.76
CA SER A 647 -44.41 -41.05 -2.36
C SER A 647 -45.29 -40.40 -1.29
N SER A 648 -45.20 -39.09 -1.13
CA SER A 648 -46.05 -38.30 -0.22
C SER A 648 -47.50 -38.27 -0.71
#